data_e9bc532744a15c1be34e792898622016
#
_entry.id   e9bc532744a15c1be34e792898622016
#
_cell.length_a   1.000
_cell.length_b   1.000
_cell.length_c   1.000
_cell.angle_alpha   90.00
_cell.angle_beta   90.00
_cell.angle_gamma   90.00
#
_symmetry.space_group_name_H-M   'P 1'
#
loop_
_entity.id
_entity.type
_entity.pdbx_description
1 polymer ?
#
loop_
_entity_poly.entity_id
_entity_poly.type
_entity_poly.pdbx_seq_one_letter_code
_entity_poly.pdbx_strand_id
1 'polypeptide(L)'
;MYAVSEKYLTAIRARTRTHRLSGTITLKDGTDVPMTMENIEADSVEIERSCTTGEELTFGEVILSELRMAVRTDLSRYLFFDAKISLNYEILLDDGTWESVPLGRYTVGEADRTKKAVSVIAYDNLIALDDEYDGVALYGNAYEILETICDLLGITLASTEDELKALPNGDLAIQIDGNSGCETYRDCVKVVCQLTGTFAIADRAGSLRLIQYGKESVSTLEKSDRFDLTASDFEVVYSGIVVKSSKGTFTAYDESVTGGLEMTINSAPAWDYGTKESLVERTENLLSELKKIRYVPCELSAVSDPRYDCGDMVSLPLDDGTTVDTIVTKITWRLGRMEITGTGKNPYLYGIAPKKTQIIRELQQQTTANKLIFYSFSNGSDVVAEGTEVKPLASVTFVTVEDTSAMFLAQLPVVASAEDVVTTRETEKAVTAYDASGNPYSLTLTLTDTDTKPGVVDLEIFYYMNGSQVDYQLVERLTAGPHILSLFYPFSELKGNTSNKFEVRILASGGSVTVAKRAFRATVTGQGLSATTVWDGTLTIEEVVPAFGIRSRMALAAFAESVTTSTQKPIPTGITEVVSGFSIRSRMGLAGFTEEIGVNPVWEKQSITAARLSAWTYADRYVEHGENGVQLKTSWTYQSAEQTIDEGRMTVVKAVTADLASVEEVTVSG
;
A
#
# COMPACT_ATOMS: atom_id res chain seq x y z
N MET A 1 -18.41 -29.54 -1.25
CA MET A 1 -19.88 -29.69 -0.98
C MET A 1 -20.11 -30.44 0.34
N TYR A 2 -21.06 -30.00 1.17
CA TYR A 2 -21.38 -30.63 2.46
C TYR A 2 -22.17 -31.92 2.28
N ALA A 3 -21.78 -32.99 2.99
CA ALA A 3 -22.44 -34.30 2.91
C ALA A 3 -23.74 -34.33 3.69
N VAL A 4 -24.81 -34.85 3.08
CA VAL A 4 -26.17 -34.99 3.66
C VAL A 4 -26.74 -36.32 3.31
N SER A 5 -27.88 -36.69 3.95
CA SER A 5 -28.58 -37.91 3.66
C SER A 5 -29.36 -37.89 2.33
N GLU A 6 -29.67 -39.07 1.76
CA GLU A 6 -30.52 -39.17 0.58
C GLU A 6 -31.95 -38.64 0.86
N LYS A 7 -32.41 -38.69 2.11
CA LYS A 7 -33.69 -38.10 2.52
C LYS A 7 -33.64 -36.57 2.42
N TYR A 8 -32.52 -35.95 2.81
CA TYR A 8 -32.32 -34.51 2.63
C TYR A 8 -32.37 -34.13 1.14
N LEU A 9 -31.68 -34.89 0.28
CA LEU A 9 -31.72 -34.66 -1.17
C LEU A 9 -33.15 -34.73 -1.75
N THR A 10 -33.94 -35.61 -1.25
CA THR A 10 -35.35 -35.70 -1.64
C THR A 10 -36.17 -34.52 -1.12
N ALA A 11 -35.99 -34.16 0.14
CA ALA A 11 -36.69 -33.06 0.78
C ALA A 11 -36.37 -31.70 0.18
N ILE A 12 -35.07 -31.41 -0.12
CA ILE A 12 -34.65 -30.12 -0.67
C ILE A 12 -35.16 -29.91 -2.12
N ARG A 13 -35.34 -30.98 -2.88
CA ARG A 13 -35.88 -30.94 -4.24
C ARG A 13 -37.44 -30.99 -4.27
N ALA A 14 -38.08 -31.23 -3.12
CA ALA A 14 -39.55 -31.26 -3.06
C ALA A 14 -40.12 -29.89 -3.37
N ARG A 15 -41.29 -29.89 -4.09
CA ARG A 15 -42.00 -28.67 -4.46
C ARG A 15 -42.48 -27.87 -3.23
N THR A 16 -42.85 -28.58 -2.15
CA THR A 16 -43.22 -27.98 -0.87
C THR A 16 -42.19 -28.41 0.17
N ARG A 17 -41.52 -27.45 0.82
CA ARG A 17 -40.46 -27.69 1.79
C ARG A 17 -40.79 -26.97 3.09
N THR A 18 -40.59 -27.66 4.19
CA THR A 18 -40.63 -27.04 5.51
C THR A 18 -39.20 -26.94 6.02
N HIS A 19 -38.75 -25.73 6.18
CA HIS A 19 -37.37 -25.43 6.64
C HIS A 19 -37.37 -24.34 7.71
N ARG A 20 -36.30 -24.27 8.47
CA ARG A 20 -36.14 -23.26 9.48
C ARG A 20 -34.62 -22.93 9.68
N LEU A 21 -34.38 -21.78 10.28
CA LEU A 21 -33.06 -21.42 10.80
C LEU A 21 -33.05 -21.61 12.30
N SER A 22 -31.95 -22.14 12.83
CA SER A 22 -31.72 -22.28 14.25
C SER A 22 -30.24 -21.91 14.53
N GLY A 23 -29.93 -21.51 15.77
CA GLY A 23 -28.58 -21.19 16.12
C GLY A 23 -28.46 -20.52 17.48
N THR A 24 -27.28 -20.01 17.75
CA THR A 24 -26.97 -19.34 19.01
C THR A 24 -26.05 -18.15 18.74
N ILE A 25 -26.33 -17.03 19.39
CA ILE A 25 -25.40 -15.91 19.51
C ILE A 25 -24.85 -15.92 20.93
N THR A 26 -23.58 -16.19 21.07
CA THR A 26 -22.88 -16.03 22.37
C THR A 26 -22.35 -14.61 22.45
N LEU A 27 -22.97 -13.80 23.33
CA LEU A 27 -22.58 -12.42 23.51
C LEU A 27 -21.21 -12.29 24.19
N LYS A 28 -20.64 -11.09 24.13
CA LYS A 28 -19.32 -10.83 24.74
C LYS A 28 -19.22 -11.14 26.23
N ASP A 29 -20.32 -11.04 26.96
CA ASP A 29 -20.42 -11.39 28.38
C ASP A 29 -20.60 -12.89 28.66
N GLY A 30 -20.61 -13.72 27.61
CA GLY A 30 -20.83 -15.15 27.68
C GLY A 30 -22.30 -15.58 27.72
N THR A 31 -23.25 -14.64 27.59
CA THR A 31 -24.69 -14.95 27.55
C THR A 31 -25.07 -15.53 26.18
N ASP A 32 -25.72 -16.69 26.19
CA ASP A 32 -26.24 -17.32 24.99
C ASP A 32 -27.64 -16.81 24.65
N VAL A 33 -27.81 -16.28 23.44
CA VAL A 33 -29.09 -15.88 22.87
C VAL A 33 -29.50 -16.89 21.80
N PRO A 34 -30.52 -17.74 22.05
CA PRO A 34 -30.98 -18.68 21.04
C PRO A 34 -31.60 -17.95 19.85
N MET A 35 -31.24 -18.38 18.66
CA MET A 35 -31.82 -17.90 17.40
C MET A 35 -32.82 -18.88 16.86
N THR A 36 -34.02 -18.38 16.54
CA THR A 36 -35.08 -19.13 15.93
C THR A 36 -35.79 -18.26 14.87
N MET A 37 -36.65 -18.84 14.07
CA MET A 37 -37.49 -18.10 13.10
C MET A 37 -38.38 -17.03 13.73
N GLU A 38 -38.57 -17.02 15.06
CA GLU A 38 -39.37 -16.02 15.75
C GLU A 38 -38.59 -14.72 16.01
N ASN A 39 -37.27 -14.85 16.29
CA ASN A 39 -36.43 -13.71 16.60
C ASN A 39 -35.49 -13.31 15.45
N ILE A 40 -35.23 -14.16 14.48
CA ILE A 40 -34.56 -13.76 13.23
C ILE A 40 -35.55 -12.94 12.41
N GLU A 41 -35.16 -11.76 11.94
CA GLU A 41 -36.03 -10.96 11.06
C GLU A 41 -36.15 -11.66 9.67
N ALA A 42 -37.37 -11.74 9.16
CA ALA A 42 -37.60 -12.39 7.86
C ALA A 42 -36.76 -11.75 6.76
N ASP A 43 -36.24 -12.57 5.87
CA ASP A 43 -35.42 -12.18 4.71
C ASP A 43 -34.13 -11.37 5.05
N SER A 44 -33.75 -11.34 6.32
CA SER A 44 -32.55 -10.59 6.76
C SER A 44 -31.27 -11.39 6.65
N VAL A 45 -31.34 -12.73 6.60
CA VAL A 45 -30.15 -13.58 6.59
C VAL A 45 -29.59 -13.70 5.19
N GLU A 46 -28.37 -13.21 5.06
CA GLU A 46 -27.56 -13.31 3.85
C GLU A 46 -26.16 -13.77 4.20
N ILE A 47 -25.67 -14.78 3.50
CA ILE A 47 -24.30 -15.27 3.64
C ILE A 47 -23.62 -15.16 2.30
N GLU A 48 -22.54 -14.38 2.26
CA GLU A 48 -21.69 -14.24 1.08
C GLU A 48 -20.39 -15.02 1.28
N ARG A 49 -20.05 -15.86 0.32
CA ARG A 49 -18.81 -16.62 0.25
C ARG A 49 -18.18 -16.44 -1.11
N SER A 50 -16.86 -16.31 -1.17
CA SER A 50 -16.11 -16.22 -2.42
C SER A 50 -14.77 -16.92 -2.27
N CYS A 51 -14.24 -17.47 -3.37
CA CYS A 51 -12.90 -18.03 -3.44
C CYS A 51 -11.99 -17.26 -4.41
N THR A 52 -12.45 -16.14 -4.97
CA THR A 52 -11.66 -15.24 -5.78
C THR A 52 -12.16 -13.81 -5.62
N THR A 53 -11.23 -12.87 -5.68
CA THR A 53 -11.52 -11.42 -5.65
C THR A 53 -11.63 -10.82 -7.06
N GLY A 54 -11.19 -11.54 -8.07
CA GLY A 54 -11.11 -11.08 -9.46
C GLY A 54 -12.07 -11.80 -10.41
N GLU A 55 -11.89 -11.51 -11.68
CA GLU A 55 -12.62 -12.17 -12.78
C GLU A 55 -11.97 -13.51 -13.21
N GLU A 56 -10.84 -13.89 -12.61
CA GLU A 56 -10.09 -15.11 -12.92
C GLU A 56 -9.82 -15.89 -11.62
N LEU A 57 -9.67 -17.21 -11.75
CA LEU A 57 -9.17 -18.02 -10.64
C LEU A 57 -7.71 -17.68 -10.36
N THR A 58 -7.36 -17.65 -9.09
CA THR A 58 -5.99 -17.40 -8.63
C THR A 58 -5.66 -18.31 -7.46
N PHE A 59 -4.45 -18.85 -7.41
CA PHE A 59 -3.97 -19.56 -6.24
C PHE A 59 -3.52 -18.57 -5.16
N GLY A 60 -3.78 -18.89 -3.90
CA GLY A 60 -3.39 -18.04 -2.79
C GLY A 60 -4.47 -17.12 -2.26
N GLU A 61 -5.73 -17.29 -2.66
CA GLU A 61 -6.82 -16.48 -2.11
C GLU A 61 -7.20 -16.95 -0.70
N VAL A 62 -7.40 -15.98 0.20
CA VAL A 62 -7.85 -16.21 1.59
C VAL A 62 -8.93 -15.17 1.89
N ILE A 63 -10.18 -15.51 1.56
CA ILE A 63 -11.30 -14.58 1.58
C ILE A 63 -12.23 -14.92 2.73
N LEU A 64 -12.65 -13.89 3.49
CA LEU A 64 -13.63 -14.02 4.56
C LEU A 64 -15.03 -14.28 3.99
N SER A 65 -15.78 -15.16 4.66
CA SER A 65 -17.22 -15.26 4.49
C SER A 65 -17.91 -14.21 5.37
N GLU A 66 -18.90 -13.53 4.80
CA GLU A 66 -19.68 -12.50 5.48
C GLU A 66 -21.10 -12.98 5.73
N LEU A 67 -21.57 -12.79 6.97
CA LEU A 67 -22.95 -13.01 7.39
C LEU A 67 -23.59 -11.67 7.71
N ARG A 68 -24.71 -11.36 7.06
CA ARG A 68 -25.59 -10.25 7.42
C ARG A 68 -26.90 -10.83 7.95
N MET A 69 -27.38 -10.32 9.07
CA MET A 69 -28.67 -10.70 9.62
C MET A 69 -29.20 -9.65 10.59
N ALA A 70 -30.50 -9.72 10.88
CA ALA A 70 -31.14 -8.90 11.90
C ALA A 70 -31.86 -9.77 12.91
N VAL A 71 -31.68 -9.49 14.19
CA VAL A 71 -32.27 -10.24 15.31
C VAL A 71 -33.18 -9.32 16.13
N ARG A 72 -34.41 -9.71 16.30
CA ARG A 72 -35.38 -9.00 17.17
C ARG A 72 -35.04 -9.23 18.62
N THR A 73 -34.64 -8.17 19.29
CA THR A 73 -34.21 -8.23 20.69
C THR A 73 -34.26 -6.84 21.34
N ASP A 74 -34.49 -6.80 22.63
CA ASP A 74 -34.38 -5.56 23.42
C ASP A 74 -32.99 -5.34 24.01
N LEU A 75 -32.05 -6.30 23.81
CA LEU A 75 -30.69 -6.21 24.30
C LEU A 75 -29.95 -5.03 23.65
N SER A 76 -29.01 -4.44 24.37
CA SER A 76 -28.17 -3.38 23.85
C SER A 76 -27.30 -3.89 22.69
N ARG A 77 -27.20 -3.11 21.58
CA ARG A 77 -26.33 -3.43 20.45
C ARG A 77 -24.87 -3.63 20.85
N TYR A 78 -24.42 -2.94 21.91
CA TYR A 78 -23.04 -3.00 22.38
C TYR A 78 -22.64 -4.38 22.92
N LEU A 79 -23.59 -5.22 23.28
CA LEU A 79 -23.33 -6.61 23.69
C LEU A 79 -23.06 -7.55 22.51
N PHE A 80 -23.41 -7.11 21.30
CA PHE A 80 -23.23 -7.90 20.08
C PHE A 80 -21.84 -7.74 19.45
N PHE A 81 -21.07 -6.71 19.78
CA PHE A 81 -19.69 -6.59 19.29
C PHE A 81 -18.84 -7.74 19.83
N ASP A 82 -18.06 -8.37 18.95
CA ASP A 82 -17.26 -9.59 19.19
C ASP A 82 -18.09 -10.83 19.57
N ALA A 83 -19.43 -10.76 19.49
CA ALA A 83 -20.29 -11.91 19.74
C ALA A 83 -20.03 -13.01 18.70
N LYS A 84 -20.16 -14.27 19.14
CA LYS A 84 -19.96 -15.44 18.27
C LYS A 84 -21.32 -15.97 17.82
N ILE A 85 -21.49 -16.13 16.52
CA ILE A 85 -22.73 -16.64 15.91
C ILE A 85 -22.45 -18.05 15.37
N SER A 86 -23.28 -19.01 15.75
CA SER A 86 -23.39 -20.33 15.12
C SER A 86 -24.77 -20.47 14.52
N LEU A 87 -24.86 -20.65 13.21
CA LEU A 87 -26.12 -20.69 12.49
C LEU A 87 -26.27 -22.01 11.73
N ASN A 88 -27.49 -22.58 11.74
CA ASN A 88 -27.86 -23.81 11.05
C ASN A 88 -29.09 -23.60 10.18
N TYR A 89 -29.12 -24.28 9.06
CA TYR A 89 -30.31 -24.50 8.24
C TYR A 89 -30.85 -25.91 8.54
N GLU A 90 -32.14 -26.02 8.78
CA GLU A 90 -32.77 -27.29 9.07
C GLU A 90 -33.94 -27.51 8.11
N ILE A 91 -34.07 -28.73 7.60
CA ILE A 91 -35.17 -29.15 6.73
C ILE A 91 -35.91 -30.34 7.34
N LEU A 92 -37.22 -30.30 7.24
CA LEU A 92 -38.08 -31.41 7.71
C LEU A 92 -38.06 -32.56 6.69
N LEU A 93 -37.69 -33.74 7.12
CA LEU A 93 -37.67 -34.95 6.31
C LEU A 93 -39.05 -35.64 6.29
N ASP A 94 -39.23 -36.59 5.37
CA ASP A 94 -40.49 -37.37 5.20
C ASP A 94 -40.90 -38.16 6.42
N ASP A 95 -39.93 -38.56 7.27
CA ASP A 95 -40.17 -39.30 8.50
C ASP A 95 -40.48 -38.40 9.71
N GLY A 96 -40.60 -37.10 9.50
CA GLY A 96 -40.90 -36.11 10.53
C GLY A 96 -39.69 -35.67 11.36
N THR A 97 -38.50 -36.13 11.03
CA THR A 97 -37.24 -35.67 11.67
C THR A 97 -36.69 -34.45 10.96
N TRP A 98 -35.87 -33.66 11.66
CA TRP A 98 -35.17 -32.53 11.09
C TRP A 98 -33.70 -32.90 10.82
N GLU A 99 -33.24 -32.63 9.60
CA GLU A 99 -31.81 -32.72 9.26
C GLU A 99 -31.23 -31.33 9.18
N SER A 100 -30.07 -31.14 9.82
CA SER A 100 -29.40 -29.86 9.98
C SER A 100 -28.12 -29.76 9.13
N VAL A 101 -27.99 -28.64 8.43
CA VAL A 101 -26.75 -28.25 7.72
C VAL A 101 -26.18 -27.00 8.38
N PRO A 102 -24.99 -27.07 8.96
CA PRO A 102 -24.36 -25.87 9.52
C PRO A 102 -24.08 -24.84 8.44
N LEU A 103 -24.35 -23.56 8.71
CA LEU A 103 -24.11 -22.45 7.80
C LEU A 103 -22.77 -21.76 8.08
N GLY A 104 -22.13 -22.02 9.21
CA GLY A 104 -20.85 -21.48 9.59
C GLY A 104 -20.83 -20.92 11.01
N ARG A 105 -19.63 -20.47 11.40
CA ARG A 105 -19.41 -19.74 12.64
C ARG A 105 -18.82 -18.38 12.30
N TYR A 106 -19.36 -17.35 12.94
CA TYR A 106 -19.04 -15.97 12.62
C TYR A 106 -18.78 -15.17 13.89
N THR A 107 -17.98 -14.12 13.75
CA THR A 107 -17.73 -13.13 14.79
C THR A 107 -18.31 -11.79 14.33
N VAL A 108 -19.12 -11.18 15.18
CA VAL A 108 -19.78 -9.91 14.87
C VAL A 108 -18.76 -8.77 14.87
N GLY A 109 -18.60 -8.13 13.73
CA GLY A 109 -17.77 -6.93 13.58
C GLY A 109 -18.58 -5.65 13.73
N GLU A 110 -19.84 -5.63 13.22
CA GLU A 110 -20.70 -4.46 13.26
C GLU A 110 -22.07 -4.81 13.82
N ALA A 111 -22.64 -3.91 14.63
CA ALA A 111 -23.97 -4.07 15.20
C ALA A 111 -24.70 -2.75 15.26
N ASP A 112 -25.83 -2.64 14.56
CA ASP A 112 -26.66 -1.45 14.53
C ASP A 112 -28.11 -1.74 14.96
N ARG A 113 -28.67 -0.85 15.74
CA ARG A 113 -30.06 -0.97 16.18
C ARG A 113 -31.00 -0.28 15.21
N THR A 114 -31.94 -1.06 14.68
CA THR A 114 -33.03 -0.55 13.84
C THR A 114 -34.36 -0.90 14.50
N LYS A 115 -35.00 0.08 15.17
CA LYS A 115 -36.24 -0.11 15.93
C LYS A 115 -36.12 -1.23 16.99
N LYS A 116 -36.75 -2.38 16.76
CA LYS A 116 -36.76 -3.55 17.67
C LYS A 116 -35.82 -4.66 17.27
N ALA A 117 -34.99 -4.44 16.26
CA ALA A 117 -34.00 -5.40 15.82
C ALA A 117 -32.59 -4.85 15.95
N VAL A 118 -31.61 -5.72 16.11
CA VAL A 118 -30.18 -5.44 15.97
C VAL A 118 -29.73 -6.09 14.67
N SER A 119 -29.33 -5.28 13.71
CA SER A 119 -28.70 -5.73 12.47
C SER A 119 -27.21 -5.92 12.73
N VAL A 120 -26.68 -7.07 12.34
CA VAL A 120 -25.27 -7.43 12.51
C VAL A 120 -24.64 -7.77 11.19
N ILE A 121 -23.37 -7.39 11.05
CA ILE A 121 -22.44 -7.88 10.03
C ILE A 121 -21.39 -8.68 10.79
N ALA A 122 -21.21 -9.93 10.39
CA ALA A 122 -20.29 -10.84 11.06
C ALA A 122 -19.41 -11.54 10.01
N TYR A 123 -18.17 -11.81 10.38
CA TYR A 123 -17.18 -12.45 9.54
C TYR A 123 -16.81 -13.82 10.12
N ASP A 124 -16.41 -14.74 9.27
CA ASP A 124 -15.98 -16.06 9.73
C ASP A 124 -14.72 -15.99 10.60
N ASN A 125 -14.34 -17.11 11.19
CA ASN A 125 -13.23 -17.17 12.15
C ASN A 125 -11.85 -16.82 11.53
N LEU A 126 -11.73 -16.83 10.21
CA LEU A 126 -10.47 -16.43 9.54
C LEU A 126 -10.19 -14.91 9.65
N ILE A 127 -11.10 -14.13 10.25
CA ILE A 127 -10.81 -12.74 10.62
C ILE A 127 -9.60 -12.63 11.57
N ALA A 128 -9.35 -13.66 12.37
CA ALA A 128 -8.17 -13.69 13.25
C ALA A 128 -6.84 -13.75 12.46
N LEU A 129 -6.87 -14.13 11.19
CA LEU A 129 -5.68 -14.10 10.32
C LEU A 129 -5.25 -12.66 9.97
N ASP A 130 -6.07 -11.64 10.23
CA ASP A 130 -5.73 -10.24 10.01
C ASP A 130 -4.85 -9.64 11.12
N ASP A 131 -4.55 -10.44 12.15
CA ASP A 131 -3.56 -10.06 13.16
C ASP A 131 -2.18 -9.86 12.51
N GLU A 132 -1.45 -8.86 13.02
CA GLU A 132 -0.14 -8.48 12.52
C GLU A 132 0.86 -9.63 12.70
N TYR A 133 1.56 -9.95 11.62
CA TYR A 133 2.64 -10.96 11.66
C TYR A 133 3.89 -10.35 12.28
N ASP A 134 4.38 -10.97 13.35
CA ASP A 134 5.52 -10.48 14.14
C ASP A 134 6.90 -10.65 13.45
N GLY A 135 6.93 -11.25 12.26
CA GLY A 135 8.16 -11.49 11.50
C GLY A 135 9.03 -12.65 12.04
N VAL A 136 8.58 -13.37 13.06
CA VAL A 136 9.27 -14.59 13.54
C VAL A 136 9.19 -15.67 12.48
N ALA A 137 10.35 -16.20 12.08
CA ALA A 137 10.43 -17.14 10.98
C ALA A 137 9.56 -18.38 11.21
N LEU A 138 8.62 -18.62 10.31
CA LEU A 138 7.86 -19.85 10.18
C LEU A 138 8.61 -20.76 9.21
N TYR A 139 8.95 -21.95 9.64
CA TYR A 139 9.70 -22.92 8.84
C TYR A 139 9.04 -24.29 8.91
N GLY A 140 8.92 -24.92 7.75
CA GLY A 140 8.36 -26.26 7.65
C GLY A 140 7.65 -26.50 6.33
N ASN A 141 6.96 -27.62 6.22
CA ASN A 141 6.04 -27.90 5.12
C ASN A 141 4.70 -27.18 5.30
N ALA A 142 3.78 -27.35 4.35
CA ALA A 142 2.49 -26.68 4.38
C ALA A 142 1.71 -26.94 5.68
N TYR A 143 1.71 -28.18 6.19
CA TYR A 143 1.00 -28.52 7.43
C TYR A 143 1.64 -27.87 8.66
N GLU A 144 2.96 -27.97 8.82
CA GLU A 144 3.70 -27.45 9.98
C GLU A 144 3.55 -25.93 10.13
N ILE A 145 3.59 -25.20 9.00
CA ILE A 145 3.41 -23.74 8.99
C ILE A 145 1.97 -23.38 9.37
N LEU A 146 0.97 -24.05 8.76
CA LEU A 146 -0.44 -23.77 9.06
C LEU A 146 -0.83 -24.16 10.48
N GLU A 147 -0.33 -25.28 10.99
CA GLU A 147 -0.54 -25.70 12.38
C GLU A 147 0.02 -24.66 13.34
N THR A 148 1.25 -24.19 13.11
CA THR A 148 1.88 -23.12 13.90
C THR A 148 1.03 -21.84 13.90
N ILE A 149 0.56 -21.39 12.74
CA ILE A 149 -0.29 -20.19 12.63
C ILE A 149 -1.61 -20.39 13.37
N CYS A 150 -2.23 -21.55 13.18
CA CYS A 150 -3.50 -21.88 13.82
C CYS A 150 -3.39 -21.94 15.35
N ASP A 151 -2.31 -22.50 15.87
CA ASP A 151 -2.04 -22.56 17.31
C ASP A 151 -1.81 -21.17 17.90
N LEU A 152 -1.06 -20.30 17.20
CA LEU A 152 -0.81 -18.93 17.64
C LEU A 152 -2.11 -18.11 17.72
N LEU A 153 -3.02 -18.30 16.78
CA LEU A 153 -4.26 -17.52 16.67
C LEU A 153 -5.47 -18.19 17.33
N GLY A 154 -5.31 -19.40 17.87
CA GLY A 154 -6.40 -20.16 18.46
C GLY A 154 -7.47 -20.60 17.45
N ILE A 155 -7.08 -20.79 16.18
CA ILE A 155 -7.92 -21.33 15.11
C ILE A 155 -7.66 -22.83 15.00
N THR A 156 -8.68 -23.61 14.66
CA THR A 156 -8.50 -25.05 14.38
C THR A 156 -8.12 -25.24 12.91
N LEU A 157 -7.11 -26.06 12.63
CA LEU A 157 -6.79 -26.51 11.28
C LEU A 157 -7.67 -27.74 10.94
N ALA A 158 -8.48 -27.64 9.89
CA ALA A 158 -9.36 -28.73 9.44
C ALA A 158 -8.68 -29.67 8.44
N SER A 159 -7.72 -29.15 7.67
CA SER A 159 -6.93 -29.97 6.73
C SER A 159 -5.96 -30.85 7.48
N THR A 160 -5.96 -32.13 7.19
CA THR A 160 -5.05 -33.09 7.81
C THR A 160 -3.64 -33.02 7.19
N GLU A 161 -2.64 -33.52 7.91
CA GLU A 161 -1.27 -33.57 7.43
C GLU A 161 -1.13 -34.34 6.12
N ASP A 162 -1.81 -35.50 6.02
CA ASP A 162 -1.80 -36.33 4.81
C ASP A 162 -2.46 -35.64 3.62
N GLU A 163 -3.58 -34.92 3.86
CA GLU A 163 -4.24 -34.11 2.80
C GLU A 163 -3.32 -33.01 2.28
N LEU A 164 -2.65 -32.29 3.17
CA LEU A 164 -1.78 -31.17 2.77
C LEU A 164 -0.50 -31.66 2.08
N LYS A 165 0.10 -32.75 2.55
CA LYS A 165 1.27 -33.36 1.90
C LYS A 165 0.96 -33.91 0.49
N ALA A 166 -0.26 -34.33 0.24
CA ALA A 166 -0.70 -34.81 -1.07
C ALA A 166 -0.90 -33.70 -2.11
N LEU A 167 -0.95 -32.43 -1.67
CA LEU A 167 -1.05 -31.28 -2.57
C LEU A 167 0.26 -31.03 -3.34
N PRO A 168 0.23 -30.37 -4.50
CA PRO A 168 1.44 -29.91 -5.17
C PRO A 168 2.35 -29.16 -4.20
N ASN A 169 3.61 -29.54 -4.16
CA ASN A 169 4.62 -28.93 -3.26
C ASN A 169 4.28 -28.98 -1.76
N GLY A 170 3.24 -29.70 -1.34
CA GLY A 170 2.71 -29.68 0.04
C GLY A 170 3.67 -30.22 1.11
N ASP A 171 4.54 -31.17 0.75
CA ASP A 171 5.58 -31.72 1.63
C ASP A 171 6.90 -30.93 1.56
N LEU A 172 6.96 -29.89 0.74
CA LEU A 172 8.15 -29.08 0.57
C LEU A 172 8.32 -28.12 1.74
N ALA A 173 9.46 -28.18 2.43
CA ALA A 173 9.78 -27.19 3.45
C ALA A 173 10.12 -25.83 2.82
N ILE A 174 9.48 -24.78 3.34
CA ILE A 174 9.72 -23.39 3.00
C ILE A 174 9.97 -22.58 4.27
N GLN A 175 10.42 -21.36 4.10
CA GLN A 175 10.56 -20.36 5.16
C GLN A 175 9.75 -19.13 4.82
N ILE A 176 9.01 -18.62 5.78
CA ILE A 176 8.34 -17.31 5.75
C ILE A 176 8.93 -16.51 6.92
N ASP A 177 9.48 -15.35 6.65
CA ASP A 177 10.11 -14.49 7.66
C ASP A 177 9.76 -13.01 7.39
N GLY A 178 10.31 -12.10 8.19
CA GLY A 178 10.08 -10.66 8.06
C GLY A 178 10.51 -10.06 6.71
N ASN A 179 11.29 -10.78 5.88
CA ASN A 179 11.67 -10.34 4.54
C ASN A 179 10.71 -10.86 3.46
N SER A 180 9.78 -11.73 3.81
CA SER A 180 8.83 -12.33 2.88
C SER A 180 7.72 -11.38 2.42
N GLY A 181 7.68 -10.14 2.96
CA GLY A 181 6.68 -9.14 2.61
C GLY A 181 5.27 -9.45 3.14
N CYS A 182 5.16 -10.32 4.14
CA CYS A 182 3.93 -10.64 4.84
C CYS A 182 3.72 -9.63 5.97
N GLU A 183 2.57 -8.95 5.98
CA GLU A 183 2.19 -8.00 7.02
C GLU A 183 1.29 -8.66 8.07
N THR A 184 0.49 -9.64 7.65
CA THR A 184 -0.46 -10.35 8.50
C THR A 184 -0.28 -11.87 8.38
N TYR A 185 -0.84 -12.63 9.34
CA TYR A 185 -0.88 -14.08 9.23
C TYR A 185 -1.71 -14.56 8.03
N ARG A 186 -2.65 -13.75 7.54
CA ARG A 186 -3.37 -13.99 6.28
C ARG A 186 -2.41 -14.06 5.09
N ASP A 187 -1.43 -13.17 5.03
CA ASP A 187 -0.43 -13.20 3.97
C ASP A 187 0.46 -14.45 4.07
N CYS A 188 0.78 -14.90 5.29
CA CYS A 188 1.53 -16.15 5.49
C CYS A 188 0.73 -17.38 4.99
N VAL A 189 -0.57 -17.46 5.29
CA VAL A 189 -1.46 -18.51 4.77
C VAL A 189 -1.56 -18.43 3.24
N LYS A 190 -1.64 -17.21 2.69
CA LYS A 190 -1.64 -16.98 1.24
C LYS A 190 -0.39 -17.54 0.55
N VAL A 191 0.79 -17.38 1.16
CA VAL A 191 2.04 -17.98 0.64
C VAL A 191 1.95 -19.50 0.56
N VAL A 192 1.39 -20.14 1.61
CA VAL A 192 1.18 -21.58 1.61
C VAL A 192 0.17 -22.01 0.54
N CYS A 193 -0.93 -21.28 0.39
CA CYS A 193 -1.92 -21.54 -0.64
C CYS A 193 -1.36 -21.36 -2.07
N GLN A 194 -0.51 -20.35 -2.29
CA GLN A 194 0.20 -20.17 -3.56
C GLN A 194 1.12 -21.34 -3.87
N LEU A 195 1.84 -21.84 -2.85
CA LEU A 195 2.75 -22.98 -2.99
C LEU A 195 2.02 -24.25 -3.37
N THR A 196 0.86 -24.50 -2.76
CA THR A 196 0.11 -25.74 -2.87
C THR A 196 -0.97 -25.73 -3.96
N GLY A 197 -1.15 -24.60 -4.66
CA GLY A 197 -2.18 -24.46 -5.69
C GLY A 197 -3.61 -24.52 -5.14
N THR A 198 -3.82 -23.88 -4.00
CA THR A 198 -5.09 -23.88 -3.26
C THR A 198 -5.58 -22.46 -2.98
N PHE A 199 -6.77 -22.37 -2.41
CA PHE A 199 -7.28 -21.22 -1.66
C PHE A 199 -7.72 -21.67 -0.28
N ALA A 200 -7.86 -20.74 0.67
CA ALA A 200 -8.25 -21.05 2.03
C ALA A 200 -9.65 -20.51 2.35
N ILE A 201 -10.41 -21.28 3.09
CA ILE A 201 -11.73 -20.92 3.61
C ILE A 201 -11.85 -21.30 5.08
N ALA A 202 -12.81 -20.69 5.79
CA ALA A 202 -13.36 -21.27 7.00
C ALA A 202 -14.34 -22.38 6.62
N ASP A 203 -14.13 -23.58 7.17
CA ASP A 203 -15.13 -24.62 7.06
C ASP A 203 -16.38 -24.26 7.89
N ARG A 204 -17.41 -25.12 7.85
CA ARG A 204 -18.65 -24.86 8.57
C ARG A 204 -18.54 -24.93 10.09
N ALA A 205 -17.46 -25.53 10.61
CA ALA A 205 -17.10 -25.51 12.02
C ALA A 205 -16.27 -24.26 12.42
N GLY A 206 -15.90 -23.43 11.44
CA GLY A 206 -15.08 -22.25 11.62
C GLY A 206 -13.59 -22.55 11.65
N SER A 207 -13.15 -23.71 11.15
CA SER A 207 -11.77 -24.13 11.08
C SER A 207 -11.14 -23.75 9.75
N LEU A 208 -9.83 -23.44 9.74
CA LEU A 208 -9.09 -23.17 8.52
C LEU A 208 -8.98 -24.43 7.65
N ARG A 209 -9.33 -24.32 6.41
CA ARG A 209 -9.22 -25.43 5.45
C ARG A 209 -8.68 -24.93 4.10
N LEU A 210 -7.69 -25.66 3.56
CA LEU A 210 -7.21 -25.43 2.19
C LEU A 210 -8.00 -26.30 1.22
N ILE A 211 -8.39 -25.71 0.10
CA ILE A 211 -9.19 -26.35 -0.93
C ILE A 211 -8.58 -26.10 -2.32
N GLN A 212 -8.53 -27.14 -3.14
CA GLN A 212 -8.27 -27.00 -4.57
C GLN A 212 -9.57 -26.69 -5.32
N TYR A 213 -9.48 -25.97 -6.43
CA TYR A 213 -10.62 -25.82 -7.35
C TYR A 213 -11.07 -27.17 -7.89
N GLY A 214 -12.38 -27.36 -7.96
CA GLY A 214 -12.99 -28.59 -8.45
C GLY A 214 -12.54 -28.96 -9.87
N LYS A 215 -12.33 -30.23 -10.09
CA LYS A 215 -11.91 -30.81 -11.39
C LYS A 215 -12.99 -31.75 -11.93
N GLU A 216 -13.86 -32.19 -11.07
CA GLU A 216 -14.99 -33.07 -11.39
C GLU A 216 -16.26 -32.53 -10.73
N SER A 217 -17.39 -32.71 -11.42
CA SER A 217 -18.66 -32.26 -10.92
C SER A 217 -19.09 -33.05 -9.69
N VAL A 218 -19.41 -32.36 -8.60
CA VAL A 218 -19.89 -32.96 -7.35
C VAL A 218 -21.39 -33.09 -7.28
N SER A 219 -22.12 -32.37 -8.16
CA SER A 219 -23.60 -32.38 -8.20
C SER A 219 -24.09 -31.81 -9.52
N THR A 220 -25.28 -32.25 -9.92
CA THR A 220 -26.01 -31.63 -11.03
C THR A 220 -27.13 -30.73 -10.47
N LEU A 221 -27.12 -29.47 -10.89
CA LEU A 221 -28.16 -28.51 -10.58
C LEU A 221 -29.20 -28.51 -11.74
N GLU A 222 -30.30 -29.22 -11.53
CA GLU A 222 -31.29 -29.43 -12.53
C GLU A 222 -32.03 -28.14 -12.92
N LYS A 223 -32.66 -28.12 -14.10
CA LYS A 223 -33.49 -26.99 -14.55
C LYS A 223 -34.63 -26.66 -13.60
N SER A 224 -35.21 -27.67 -12.94
CA SER A 224 -36.28 -27.50 -11.96
C SER A 224 -35.85 -26.78 -10.69
N ASP A 225 -34.56 -26.77 -10.41
CA ASP A 225 -33.97 -26.21 -9.19
C ASP A 225 -33.42 -24.78 -9.40
N ARG A 226 -33.50 -24.27 -10.64
CA ARG A 226 -33.02 -22.95 -11.04
C ARG A 226 -34.16 -22.00 -11.39
N PHE A 227 -34.00 -20.72 -11.09
CA PHE A 227 -34.87 -19.64 -11.50
C PHE A 227 -34.37 -18.95 -12.76
N ASP A 228 -33.03 -18.83 -12.89
CA ASP A 228 -32.36 -18.18 -14.01
C ASP A 228 -30.98 -18.77 -14.20
N LEU A 229 -30.48 -18.74 -15.45
CA LEU A 229 -29.12 -19.15 -15.81
C LEU A 229 -28.61 -18.33 -17.01
N THR A 230 -27.50 -17.68 -16.86
CA THR A 230 -26.70 -17.12 -17.94
C THR A 230 -25.38 -17.84 -18.00
N ALA A 231 -25.13 -18.64 -19.03
CA ALA A 231 -23.88 -19.33 -19.25
C ALA A 231 -23.13 -18.65 -20.39
N SER A 232 -21.79 -18.56 -20.25
CA SER A 232 -20.92 -18.08 -21.32
C SER A 232 -20.88 -19.07 -22.49
N ASP A 233 -20.51 -18.56 -23.66
CA ASP A 233 -20.34 -19.36 -24.90
C ASP A 233 -18.91 -19.89 -25.06
N PHE A 234 -18.09 -19.82 -24.01
CA PHE A 234 -16.69 -20.26 -24.01
C PHE A 234 -16.37 -21.06 -22.76
N GLU A 235 -15.41 -21.97 -22.92
CA GLU A 235 -14.81 -22.74 -21.84
C GLU A 235 -13.52 -22.05 -21.36
N VAL A 236 -13.34 -21.92 -20.06
CA VAL A 236 -12.08 -21.51 -19.44
C VAL A 236 -11.16 -22.72 -19.32
N VAL A 237 -9.99 -22.61 -19.90
CA VAL A 237 -8.89 -23.58 -19.79
C VAL A 237 -7.59 -22.83 -19.55
N TYR A 238 -6.67 -23.45 -18.83
CA TYR A 238 -5.37 -22.87 -18.54
C TYR A 238 -4.28 -23.61 -19.31
N SER A 239 -3.40 -22.85 -19.99
CA SER A 239 -2.25 -23.38 -20.74
C SER A 239 -0.92 -23.03 -20.11
N GLY A 240 -0.89 -22.14 -19.12
CA GLY A 240 0.35 -21.72 -18.50
C GLY A 240 0.16 -21.14 -17.09
N ILE A 241 1.28 -21.10 -16.39
CA ILE A 241 1.40 -20.43 -15.10
C ILE A 241 2.68 -19.60 -15.04
N VAL A 242 2.58 -18.41 -14.52
CA VAL A 242 3.68 -17.48 -14.30
C VAL A 242 3.76 -17.13 -12.82
N VAL A 243 4.88 -17.42 -12.21
CA VAL A 243 5.15 -17.10 -10.79
C VAL A 243 6.25 -16.05 -10.72
N LYS A 244 5.95 -14.93 -10.07
CA LYS A 244 6.88 -13.83 -9.87
C LYS A 244 7.33 -13.79 -8.43
N SER A 245 8.63 -13.83 -8.21
CA SER A 245 9.28 -13.73 -6.91
C SER A 245 10.40 -12.69 -6.94
N SER A 246 11.04 -12.45 -5.80
CA SER A 246 12.21 -11.57 -5.72
C SER A 246 13.41 -12.11 -6.54
N LYS A 247 13.48 -13.42 -6.77
CA LYS A 247 14.53 -14.08 -7.59
C LYS A 247 14.26 -14.05 -9.10
N GLY A 248 13.09 -13.62 -9.52
CA GLY A 248 12.73 -13.55 -10.92
C GLY A 248 11.38 -14.15 -11.25
N THR A 249 11.17 -14.41 -12.54
CA THR A 249 9.92 -14.97 -13.06
C THR A 249 10.15 -16.42 -13.48
N PHE A 250 9.30 -17.31 -12.98
CA PHE A 250 9.30 -18.73 -13.30
C PHE A 250 8.02 -19.07 -14.05
N THR A 251 8.15 -19.77 -15.15
CA THR A 251 7.04 -20.07 -16.06
C THR A 251 6.99 -21.54 -16.39
N ALA A 252 5.78 -22.06 -16.48
CA ALA A 252 5.55 -23.38 -17.03
C ALA A 252 4.35 -23.32 -18.00
N TYR A 253 4.44 -24.05 -19.13
CA TYR A 253 3.42 -24.05 -20.18
C TYR A 253 3.11 -25.48 -20.62
N ASP A 254 1.84 -25.73 -20.95
CA ASP A 254 1.40 -26.94 -21.65
C ASP A 254 1.11 -26.61 -23.12
N GLU A 255 2.03 -26.95 -24.00
CA GLU A 255 1.91 -26.69 -25.43
C GLU A 255 0.78 -27.48 -26.12
N SER A 256 0.23 -28.48 -25.44
CA SER A 256 -0.90 -29.27 -25.96
C SER A 256 -2.23 -28.50 -25.87
N VAL A 257 -2.32 -27.46 -25.03
CA VAL A 257 -3.51 -26.61 -24.86
C VAL A 257 -3.39 -25.38 -25.73
N THR A 258 -4.12 -25.32 -26.82
CA THR A 258 -4.12 -24.16 -27.71
C THR A 258 -5.14 -23.12 -27.24
N GLY A 259 -4.71 -21.89 -27.02
CA GLY A 259 -5.59 -20.77 -26.70
C GLY A 259 -6.07 -20.74 -25.24
N GLY A 260 -5.37 -21.40 -24.32
CA GLY A 260 -5.68 -21.33 -22.88
C GLY A 260 -5.23 -20.03 -22.23
N LEU A 261 -5.75 -19.76 -21.05
CA LEU A 261 -5.33 -18.63 -20.20
C LEU A 261 -4.00 -18.95 -19.50
N GLU A 262 -3.34 -17.90 -19.06
CA GLU A 262 -2.14 -17.95 -18.23
C GLU A 262 -2.48 -17.43 -16.82
N MET A 263 -2.30 -18.25 -15.79
CA MET A 263 -2.45 -17.79 -14.41
C MET A 263 -1.17 -17.11 -13.94
N THR A 264 -1.28 -15.91 -13.41
CA THR A 264 -0.13 -15.18 -12.86
C THR A 264 -0.24 -15.08 -11.34
N ILE A 265 0.77 -15.59 -10.63
CA ILE A 265 0.96 -15.40 -9.19
C ILE A 265 2.00 -14.28 -9.02
N ASN A 266 1.57 -13.15 -8.48
CA ASN A 266 2.45 -12.03 -8.18
C ASN A 266 2.88 -12.11 -6.71
N SER A 267 4.13 -11.75 -6.42
CA SER A 267 4.68 -11.77 -5.06
C SER A 267 4.58 -13.16 -4.40
N ALA A 268 5.44 -14.08 -4.82
CA ALA A 268 5.48 -15.47 -4.37
C ALA A 268 6.75 -15.74 -3.50
N PRO A 269 6.75 -15.42 -2.20
CA PRO A 269 7.91 -15.59 -1.33
C PRO A 269 8.42 -17.03 -1.24
N ALA A 270 7.53 -18.02 -1.43
CA ALA A 270 7.93 -19.44 -1.48
C ALA A 270 8.89 -19.76 -2.64
N TRP A 271 9.06 -18.86 -3.62
CA TRP A 271 10.03 -18.96 -4.72
C TRP A 271 11.30 -18.14 -4.49
N ASP A 272 11.45 -17.49 -3.32
CA ASP A 272 12.66 -16.73 -2.99
C ASP A 272 13.81 -17.62 -2.51
N TYR A 273 13.56 -18.87 -2.19
CA TYR A 273 14.54 -19.82 -1.69
C TYR A 273 14.54 -21.11 -2.55
N GLY A 274 15.71 -21.54 -2.97
CA GLY A 274 15.91 -22.75 -3.76
C GLY A 274 16.87 -22.56 -4.95
N THR A 275 17.21 -23.67 -5.62
CA THR A 275 17.93 -23.63 -6.91
C THR A 275 16.96 -23.32 -8.04
N LYS A 276 17.46 -22.84 -9.18
CA LYS A 276 16.62 -22.52 -10.32
C LYS A 276 15.81 -23.74 -10.77
N GLU A 277 16.43 -24.91 -10.77
CA GLU A 277 15.80 -26.17 -11.16
C GLU A 277 14.63 -26.52 -10.23
N SER A 278 14.83 -26.42 -8.91
CA SER A 278 13.76 -26.69 -7.93
C SER A 278 12.61 -25.68 -8.02
N LEU A 279 12.90 -24.43 -8.36
CA LEU A 279 11.87 -23.38 -8.50
C LEU A 279 11.04 -23.58 -9.79
N VAL A 280 11.67 -24.07 -10.86
CA VAL A 280 10.96 -24.48 -12.08
C VAL A 280 10.07 -25.68 -11.79
N GLU A 281 10.59 -26.72 -11.12
CA GLU A 281 9.83 -27.91 -10.73
C GLU A 281 8.60 -27.55 -9.87
N ARG A 282 8.74 -26.65 -8.91
CA ARG A 282 7.59 -26.14 -8.13
C ARG A 282 6.50 -25.55 -9.03
N THR A 283 6.91 -24.81 -10.05
CA THR A 283 5.99 -24.18 -11.00
C THR A 283 5.32 -25.20 -11.89
N GLU A 284 6.05 -26.22 -12.35
CA GLU A 284 5.52 -27.33 -13.15
C GLU A 284 4.52 -28.19 -12.35
N ASN A 285 4.78 -28.42 -11.07
CA ASN A 285 3.85 -29.13 -10.17
C ASN A 285 2.51 -28.38 -10.05
N LEU A 286 2.51 -27.05 -9.95
CA LEU A 286 1.29 -26.25 -9.97
C LEU A 286 0.56 -26.34 -11.31
N LEU A 287 1.29 -26.24 -12.43
CA LEU A 287 0.68 -26.36 -13.75
C LEU A 287 0.01 -27.72 -13.95
N SER A 288 0.60 -28.79 -13.41
CA SER A 288 0.04 -30.15 -13.51
C SER A 288 -1.38 -30.26 -12.98
N GLU A 289 -1.73 -29.45 -11.98
CA GLU A 289 -3.06 -29.38 -11.38
C GLU A 289 -3.94 -28.33 -12.08
N LEU A 290 -3.37 -27.16 -12.39
CA LEU A 290 -4.08 -26.07 -13.03
C LEU A 290 -4.66 -26.46 -14.39
N LYS A 291 -3.94 -27.20 -15.21
CA LYS A 291 -4.40 -27.63 -16.54
C LYS A 291 -5.58 -28.63 -16.52
N LYS A 292 -5.88 -29.23 -15.36
CA LYS A 292 -7.04 -30.10 -15.18
C LYS A 292 -8.34 -29.31 -14.99
N ILE A 293 -8.24 -28.01 -14.67
CA ILE A 293 -9.36 -27.14 -14.42
C ILE A 293 -9.94 -26.69 -15.76
N ARG A 294 -11.20 -27.08 -16.00
CA ARG A 294 -11.99 -26.72 -17.18
C ARG A 294 -13.41 -26.41 -16.75
N TYR A 295 -13.95 -25.27 -17.13
CA TYR A 295 -15.31 -24.90 -16.78
C TYR A 295 -15.86 -23.79 -17.68
N VAL A 296 -17.19 -23.66 -17.70
CA VAL A 296 -17.89 -22.58 -18.38
C VAL A 296 -18.33 -21.55 -17.35
N PRO A 297 -17.91 -20.29 -17.46
CA PRO A 297 -18.38 -19.23 -16.57
C PRO A 297 -19.89 -19.05 -16.67
N CYS A 298 -20.54 -18.85 -15.51
CA CYS A 298 -21.97 -18.66 -15.47
C CYS A 298 -22.42 -17.78 -14.29
N GLU A 299 -23.59 -17.22 -14.42
CA GLU A 299 -24.35 -16.61 -13.35
C GLU A 299 -25.72 -17.29 -13.28
N LEU A 300 -26.11 -17.73 -12.12
CA LEU A 300 -27.40 -18.39 -11.94
C LEU A 300 -28.04 -18.05 -10.60
N SER A 301 -29.35 -18.12 -10.58
CA SER A 301 -30.12 -18.12 -9.34
C SER A 301 -30.88 -19.41 -9.21
N ALA A 302 -30.84 -19.97 -8.01
CA ALA A 302 -31.42 -21.29 -7.73
C ALA A 302 -32.18 -21.34 -6.40
N VAL A 303 -32.84 -22.41 -6.20
CA VAL A 303 -33.42 -22.77 -4.92
C VAL A 303 -32.29 -22.87 -3.88
N SER A 304 -32.51 -22.25 -2.73
CA SER A 304 -31.51 -22.23 -1.65
C SER A 304 -31.18 -23.64 -1.19
N ASP A 305 -29.96 -24.07 -1.45
CA ASP A 305 -29.40 -25.32 -0.95
C ASP A 305 -28.03 -24.98 -0.31
N PRO A 306 -27.95 -25.04 1.02
CA PRO A 306 -26.75 -24.64 1.71
C PRO A 306 -25.56 -25.62 1.60
N ARG A 307 -25.70 -26.73 0.89
CA ARG A 307 -24.63 -27.74 0.75
C ARG A 307 -23.47 -27.29 -0.11
N TYR A 308 -23.74 -26.40 -1.07
CA TYR A 308 -22.69 -25.92 -1.98
C TYR A 308 -21.64 -25.06 -1.27
N ASP A 309 -20.40 -25.26 -1.66
CA ASP A 309 -19.25 -24.47 -1.19
C ASP A 309 -18.52 -23.85 -2.37
N CYS A 310 -17.80 -22.75 -2.14
CA CYS A 310 -16.92 -22.19 -3.15
C CYS A 310 -15.81 -23.17 -3.50
N GLY A 311 -15.44 -23.21 -4.77
CA GLY A 311 -14.51 -24.20 -5.32
C GLY A 311 -15.17 -25.49 -5.81
N ASP A 312 -16.42 -25.79 -5.45
CA ASP A 312 -17.14 -26.94 -6.00
C ASP A 312 -17.36 -26.78 -7.51
N MET A 313 -17.24 -27.88 -8.25
CA MET A 313 -17.68 -27.93 -9.64
C MET A 313 -19.08 -28.51 -9.72
N VAL A 314 -19.97 -27.87 -10.47
CA VAL A 314 -21.35 -28.30 -10.64
C VAL A 314 -21.75 -28.41 -12.11
N SER A 315 -22.50 -29.42 -12.46
CA SER A 315 -23.04 -29.63 -13.81
C SER A 315 -24.37 -28.94 -14.01
N LEU A 316 -24.50 -28.25 -15.14
CA LEU A 316 -25.68 -27.44 -15.49
C LEU A 316 -26.25 -27.93 -16.84
N PRO A 317 -27.36 -28.67 -16.88
CA PRO A 317 -28.08 -28.99 -18.13
C PRO A 317 -28.63 -27.71 -18.78
N LEU A 318 -28.25 -27.45 -20.05
CA LEU A 318 -28.73 -26.29 -20.83
C LEU A 318 -30.03 -26.62 -21.61
N ASP A 319 -30.67 -25.58 -22.15
CA ASP A 319 -31.95 -25.72 -22.87
C ASP A 319 -31.85 -26.46 -24.21
N ASP A 320 -30.68 -26.45 -24.81
CA ASP A 320 -30.35 -27.18 -26.04
C ASP A 320 -30.10 -28.67 -25.79
N GLY A 321 -30.14 -29.14 -24.55
CA GLY A 321 -29.88 -30.53 -24.16
C GLY A 321 -28.41 -30.85 -23.90
N THR A 322 -27.50 -29.88 -24.02
CA THR A 322 -26.13 -30.02 -23.60
C THR A 322 -25.99 -29.83 -22.09
N THR A 323 -24.86 -30.24 -21.54
CA THR A 323 -24.50 -30.02 -20.13
C THR A 323 -23.15 -29.34 -20.06
N VAL A 324 -23.04 -28.29 -19.26
CA VAL A 324 -21.79 -27.60 -19.00
C VAL A 324 -21.43 -27.73 -17.53
N ASP A 325 -20.14 -27.76 -17.24
CA ASP A 325 -19.62 -27.74 -15.87
C ASP A 325 -19.14 -26.34 -15.52
N THR A 326 -19.44 -25.88 -14.31
CA THR A 326 -18.99 -24.60 -13.81
C THR A 326 -18.35 -24.74 -12.43
N ILE A 327 -17.38 -23.87 -12.11
CA ILE A 327 -16.81 -23.77 -10.77
C ILE A 327 -17.56 -22.68 -10.01
N VAL A 328 -18.02 -22.99 -8.83
CA VAL A 328 -18.68 -22.05 -7.92
C VAL A 328 -17.61 -21.12 -7.33
N THR A 329 -17.49 -19.92 -7.85
CA THR A 329 -16.50 -18.93 -7.36
C THR A 329 -17.09 -18.00 -6.30
N LYS A 330 -18.40 -17.76 -6.35
CA LYS A 330 -19.12 -16.94 -5.38
C LYS A 330 -20.52 -17.53 -5.12
N ILE A 331 -20.91 -17.49 -3.86
CA ILE A 331 -22.28 -17.86 -3.42
C ILE A 331 -22.82 -16.72 -2.57
N THR A 332 -24.01 -16.22 -2.93
CA THR A 332 -24.84 -15.39 -2.06
C THR A 332 -26.03 -16.22 -1.65
N TRP A 333 -26.00 -16.72 -0.42
CA TRP A 333 -27.05 -17.57 0.12
C TRP A 333 -28.08 -16.77 0.92
N ARG A 334 -29.36 -16.96 0.63
CA ARG A 334 -30.51 -16.47 1.41
C ARG A 334 -31.50 -17.59 1.62
N LEU A 335 -32.34 -17.46 2.63
CA LEU A 335 -33.40 -18.45 2.85
C LEU A 335 -34.35 -18.46 1.65
N GLY A 336 -34.48 -19.61 0.97
CA GLY A 336 -35.33 -19.79 -0.20
C GLY A 336 -34.69 -19.54 -1.56
N ARG A 337 -33.66 -18.74 -1.67
CA ARG A 337 -32.95 -18.43 -2.92
C ARG A 337 -31.46 -18.31 -2.68
N MET A 338 -30.68 -18.80 -3.61
CA MET A 338 -29.23 -18.55 -3.65
C MET A 338 -28.80 -18.05 -5.03
N GLU A 339 -27.76 -17.29 -5.07
CA GLU A 339 -27.09 -16.84 -6.29
C GLU A 339 -25.73 -17.48 -6.35
N ILE A 340 -25.38 -18.06 -7.48
CA ILE A 340 -24.09 -18.70 -7.74
C ILE A 340 -23.46 -18.02 -8.93
N THR A 341 -22.18 -17.68 -8.81
CA THR A 341 -21.38 -17.15 -9.89
C THR A 341 -20.17 -18.06 -10.12
N GLY A 342 -19.93 -18.41 -11.36
CA GLY A 342 -18.69 -18.99 -11.84
C GLY A 342 -17.98 -17.97 -12.72
N THR A 343 -16.98 -17.25 -12.17
CA THR A 343 -16.25 -16.22 -12.92
C THR A 343 -15.20 -16.81 -13.83
N GLY A 344 -14.92 -16.17 -14.97
CA GLY A 344 -13.83 -16.56 -15.86
C GLY A 344 -13.73 -15.65 -17.06
N LYS A 345 -12.53 -15.41 -17.52
CA LYS A 345 -12.25 -14.60 -18.72
C LYS A 345 -12.30 -15.46 -19.98
N ASN A 346 -12.74 -14.85 -21.06
CA ASN A 346 -12.81 -15.49 -22.37
C ASN A 346 -11.40 -15.71 -22.95
N PRO A 347 -10.92 -16.98 -23.09
CA PRO A 347 -9.60 -17.27 -23.63
C PRO A 347 -9.42 -16.79 -25.08
N TYR A 348 -10.49 -16.74 -25.86
CA TYR A 348 -10.42 -16.29 -27.26
C TYR A 348 -10.19 -14.79 -27.38
N LEU A 349 -10.77 -14.00 -26.48
CA LEU A 349 -10.49 -12.55 -26.43
C LEU A 349 -9.03 -12.27 -26.03
N TYR A 350 -8.46 -13.16 -25.22
CA TYR A 350 -7.05 -13.09 -24.84
C TYR A 350 -6.14 -13.37 -26.03
N GLY A 351 -6.51 -14.28 -26.95
CA GLY A 351 -5.80 -14.58 -28.18
C GLY A 351 -5.83 -13.47 -29.24
N ILE A 352 -6.86 -12.63 -29.26
CA ILE A 352 -7.04 -11.55 -30.26
C ILE A 352 -6.56 -10.18 -29.74
N ALA A 353 -6.63 -9.92 -28.44
CA ALA A 353 -6.09 -8.73 -27.78
C ALA A 353 -4.58 -8.77 -27.43
N PRO A 354 -3.82 -9.90 -27.64
CA PRO A 354 -2.55 -10.11 -26.95
C PRO A 354 -1.45 -9.16 -27.38
N LYS A 355 -1.38 -8.76 -28.64
CA LYS A 355 -0.28 -7.88 -29.06
C LYS A 355 -0.34 -6.48 -28.45
N LYS A 356 -1.51 -5.91 -28.29
CA LYS A 356 -1.65 -4.62 -27.61
C LYS A 356 -1.66 -4.77 -26.08
N THR A 357 -2.32 -5.77 -25.55
CA THR A 357 -2.44 -5.98 -24.10
C THR A 357 -1.17 -6.61 -23.52
N GLN A 358 -0.47 -7.51 -24.24
CA GLN A 358 0.87 -7.96 -23.89
C GLN A 358 1.87 -6.81 -23.92
N ILE A 359 1.87 -5.99 -24.96
CA ILE A 359 2.72 -4.79 -25.04
C ILE A 359 2.37 -3.79 -23.94
N ILE A 360 1.09 -3.60 -23.61
CA ILE A 360 0.67 -2.74 -22.50
C ILE A 360 1.01 -3.37 -21.15
N ARG A 361 0.88 -4.70 -20.96
CA ARG A 361 1.33 -5.39 -19.76
C ARG A 361 2.85 -5.45 -19.64
N GLU A 362 3.55 -5.73 -20.72
CA GLU A 362 5.01 -5.64 -20.78
C GLU A 362 5.49 -4.22 -20.53
N LEU A 363 4.80 -3.20 -21.09
CA LEU A 363 5.05 -1.80 -20.77
C LEU A 363 4.66 -1.43 -19.33
N GLN A 364 3.56 -1.95 -18.79
CA GLN A 364 3.20 -1.74 -17.39
C GLN A 364 4.15 -2.49 -16.44
N GLN A 365 4.60 -3.70 -16.79
CA GLN A 365 5.61 -4.44 -16.06
C GLN A 365 6.98 -3.78 -16.16
N GLN A 366 7.38 -3.32 -17.35
CA GLN A 366 8.57 -2.50 -17.55
C GLN A 366 8.44 -1.14 -16.84
N THR A 367 7.27 -0.53 -16.81
CA THR A 367 7.04 0.74 -16.09
C THR A 367 7.05 0.54 -14.57
N THR A 368 6.67 -0.62 -14.07
CA THR A 368 6.74 -0.94 -12.63
C THR A 368 8.14 -1.39 -12.23
N ALA A 369 8.83 -2.18 -13.06
CA ALA A 369 10.23 -2.54 -12.88
C ALA A 369 11.19 -1.37 -13.18
N ASN A 370 10.79 -0.45 -14.06
CA ASN A 370 11.56 0.71 -14.48
C ASN A 370 11.12 2.01 -13.77
N LYS A 371 10.52 1.91 -12.61
CA LYS A 371 10.14 3.09 -11.84
C LYS A 371 11.40 3.85 -11.43
N LEU A 372 11.63 5.00 -12.08
CA LEU A 372 12.67 5.93 -11.65
C LEU A 372 12.32 6.47 -10.27
N ILE A 373 13.22 6.22 -9.33
CA ILE A 373 13.10 6.69 -7.95
C ILE A 373 14.03 7.87 -7.78
N PHE A 374 13.56 8.91 -7.12
CA PHE A 374 14.30 10.13 -6.86
C PHE A 374 14.48 10.29 -5.35
N TYR A 375 15.74 10.33 -4.89
CA TYR A 375 16.07 10.65 -3.52
C TYR A 375 16.75 12.01 -3.46
N SER A 376 16.06 13.00 -2.89
CA SER A 376 16.59 14.35 -2.73
C SER A 376 17.10 14.55 -1.32
N PHE A 377 18.26 15.21 -1.21
CA PHE A 377 18.91 15.50 0.06
C PHE A 377 19.68 16.83 0.01
N SER A 378 20.01 17.38 1.18
CA SER A 378 20.67 18.67 1.32
C SER A 378 21.66 18.65 2.48
N ASN A 379 22.61 19.61 2.54
CA ASN A 379 23.53 19.72 3.67
C ASN A 379 22.85 20.18 4.96
N GLY A 380 23.17 19.53 6.07
CA GLY A 380 22.55 19.78 7.40
C GLY A 380 23.11 20.97 8.18
N SER A 381 24.30 21.44 7.84
CA SER A 381 24.99 22.53 8.49
C SER A 381 25.68 23.40 7.47
N ASP A 382 26.11 24.59 7.91
CA ASP A 382 27.03 25.41 7.11
C ASP A 382 28.37 24.68 6.95
N VAL A 383 28.92 24.68 5.74
CA VAL A 383 30.24 24.10 5.44
C VAL A 383 31.14 25.22 4.94
N VAL A 384 32.28 25.38 5.60
CA VAL A 384 33.29 26.33 5.19
C VAL A 384 34.56 25.53 4.80
N ALA A 385 34.92 25.64 3.53
CA ALA A 385 36.17 25.09 3.01
C ALA A 385 37.18 26.19 2.87
N GLU A 386 38.40 25.99 3.45
CA GLU A 386 39.52 26.90 3.37
C GLU A 386 40.84 26.16 3.59
N GLY A 387 41.90 26.61 2.96
CA GLY A 387 43.26 26.08 3.17
C GLY A 387 43.49 24.76 2.44
N THR A 388 44.02 23.75 3.12
CA THR A 388 44.46 22.47 2.51
C THR A 388 43.63 21.27 2.99
N GLU A 389 42.56 21.51 3.75
CA GLU A 389 41.77 20.45 4.32
C GLU A 389 40.50 20.16 3.45
N VAL A 390 40.39 18.91 3.03
CA VAL A 390 39.21 18.45 2.29
C VAL A 390 38.01 18.29 3.23
N LYS A 391 36.98 19.09 3.04
CA LYS A 391 35.77 19.08 3.88
C LYS A 391 34.68 18.21 3.26
N PRO A 392 34.01 17.34 4.04
CA PRO A 392 32.85 16.63 3.57
C PRO A 392 31.69 17.63 3.38
N LEU A 393 31.06 17.58 2.21
CA LEU A 393 29.87 18.39 1.88
C LEU A 393 28.59 17.61 2.09
N ALA A 394 28.57 16.40 1.56
CA ALA A 394 27.38 15.56 1.54
C ALA A 394 27.74 14.08 1.38
N SER A 395 26.96 13.19 2.02
CA SER A 395 27.02 11.76 1.75
C SER A 395 25.62 11.16 1.69
N VAL A 396 25.43 10.15 0.84
CA VAL A 396 24.20 9.40 0.70
C VAL A 396 24.53 7.92 0.64
N THR A 397 23.79 7.11 1.40
CA THR A 397 23.88 5.65 1.32
C THR A 397 22.61 5.12 0.66
N PHE A 398 22.76 4.29 -0.34
CA PHE A 398 21.65 3.68 -1.06
C PHE A 398 21.97 2.22 -1.41
N VAL A 399 20.92 1.45 -1.60
CA VAL A 399 20.97 0.03 -1.99
C VAL A 399 20.24 -0.11 -3.31
N THR A 400 20.74 -0.95 -4.19
CA THR A 400 20.07 -1.33 -5.43
C THR A 400 19.55 -2.76 -5.29
N VAL A 401 18.33 -3.01 -5.73
CA VAL A 401 17.72 -4.35 -5.68
C VAL A 401 18.33 -5.27 -6.73
N GLU A 402 18.65 -4.71 -7.90
CA GLU A 402 19.24 -5.42 -9.05
C GLU A 402 20.46 -4.66 -9.57
N ASP A 403 21.25 -5.30 -10.44
CA ASP A 403 22.32 -4.62 -11.17
C ASP A 403 21.69 -3.51 -12.02
N THR A 404 22.08 -2.26 -11.75
CA THR A 404 21.45 -1.10 -12.38
C THR A 404 22.44 0.04 -12.56
N SER A 405 21.98 1.09 -13.20
CA SER A 405 22.68 2.38 -13.27
C SER A 405 21.85 3.47 -12.60
N ALA A 406 22.52 4.45 -12.04
CA ALA A 406 21.89 5.59 -11.42
C ALA A 406 22.64 6.88 -11.78
N MET A 407 22.10 8.01 -11.38
CA MET A 407 22.69 9.30 -11.64
C MET A 407 22.58 10.20 -10.42
N PHE A 408 23.66 10.85 -10.09
CA PHE A 408 23.69 11.92 -9.11
C PHE A 408 23.63 13.26 -9.84
N LEU A 409 22.74 14.13 -9.39
CA LEU A 409 22.58 15.51 -9.84
C LEU A 409 22.53 16.42 -8.61
N ALA A 410 23.24 17.55 -8.64
CA ALA A 410 23.14 18.53 -7.57
C ALA A 410 23.34 19.94 -8.06
N GLN A 411 22.78 20.88 -7.30
CA GLN A 411 23.10 22.29 -7.36
C GLN A 411 23.82 22.69 -6.09
N LEU A 412 24.96 23.33 -6.26
CA LEU A 412 25.83 23.79 -5.18
C LEU A 412 25.94 25.31 -5.22
N PRO A 413 25.05 26.04 -4.53
CA PRO A 413 25.23 27.46 -4.28
C PRO A 413 26.39 27.68 -3.27
N VAL A 414 27.32 28.52 -3.63
CA VAL A 414 28.48 28.82 -2.80
C VAL A 414 28.71 30.34 -2.73
N VAL A 415 29.29 30.78 -1.64
CA VAL A 415 29.81 32.15 -1.52
C VAL A 415 31.31 32.06 -1.40
N ALA A 416 32.02 32.53 -2.42
CA ALA A 416 33.46 32.59 -2.44
C ALA A 416 33.94 33.91 -1.81
N SER A 417 34.99 33.82 -0.99
CA SER A 417 35.65 34.98 -0.37
C SER A 417 37.16 34.86 -0.57
N ALA A 418 37.73 35.85 -1.27
CA ALA A 418 39.14 35.97 -1.48
C ALA A 418 39.56 37.45 -1.37
N GLU A 419 40.75 37.70 -0.87
CA GLU A 419 41.30 39.05 -0.82
C GLU A 419 41.82 39.49 -2.18
N ASP A 420 41.52 40.73 -2.55
CA ASP A 420 42.03 41.30 -3.78
C ASP A 420 43.55 41.37 -3.77
N VAL A 421 44.14 41.00 -4.87
CA VAL A 421 45.59 41.09 -5.04
C VAL A 421 45.93 42.51 -5.47
N VAL A 422 46.41 43.27 -4.53
CA VAL A 422 46.87 44.66 -4.78
C VAL A 422 48.37 44.65 -5.11
N THR A 423 48.67 44.99 -6.33
CA THR A 423 50.05 45.13 -6.76
C THR A 423 50.38 46.62 -6.91
N THR A 424 51.18 47.10 -6.00
CA THR A 424 51.63 48.48 -6.05
C THR A 424 53.01 48.53 -6.74
N ARG A 425 53.10 49.31 -7.79
CA ARG A 425 54.33 49.55 -8.52
C ARG A 425 54.78 51.01 -8.36
N GLU A 426 55.91 51.23 -7.76
CA GLU A 426 56.50 52.53 -7.71
C GLU A 426 57.42 52.71 -8.88
N THR A 427 57.25 53.83 -9.60
CA THR A 427 58.08 54.18 -10.71
C THR A 427 58.66 55.61 -10.43
N GLU A 428 59.97 55.72 -10.27
CA GLU A 428 60.57 57.00 -10.15
C GLU A 428 60.85 57.60 -11.53
N LYS A 429 60.42 58.84 -11.73
CA LYS A 429 60.62 59.56 -12.96
C LYS A 429 61.24 60.91 -12.64
N ALA A 430 62.46 61.12 -13.14
CA ALA A 430 63.12 62.43 -13.06
C ALA A 430 62.37 63.36 -14.01
N VAL A 431 61.90 64.45 -13.47
CA VAL A 431 61.28 65.54 -14.21
C VAL A 431 62.06 66.81 -13.98
N THR A 432 62.39 67.53 -15.05
CA THR A 432 62.97 68.84 -14.93
C THR A 432 61.93 69.87 -14.56
N ALA A 433 62.06 70.46 -13.39
CA ALA A 433 61.25 71.59 -12.93
C ALA A 433 62.07 72.88 -13.03
N TYR A 434 61.33 73.99 -13.04
CA TYR A 434 62.00 75.31 -13.09
C TYR A 434 61.69 76.11 -11.83
N ASP A 435 62.62 76.79 -11.24
CA ASP A 435 62.40 77.71 -10.12
C ASP A 435 61.71 78.99 -10.57
N ALA A 436 61.33 79.87 -9.63
CA ALA A 436 60.70 81.14 -9.92
C ALA A 436 61.56 82.10 -10.72
N SER A 437 62.82 81.79 -10.86
CA SER A 437 63.84 82.57 -11.65
C SER A 437 64.11 81.89 -13.01
N GLY A 438 63.40 80.78 -13.34
CA GLY A 438 63.59 80.10 -14.61
C GLY A 438 64.78 79.12 -14.67
N ASN A 439 65.44 78.82 -13.58
CA ASN A 439 66.53 77.86 -13.57
C ASN A 439 66.04 76.42 -13.48
N PRO A 440 66.55 75.48 -14.29
CA PRO A 440 66.12 74.08 -14.26
C PRO A 440 66.73 73.37 -13.05
N TYR A 441 65.93 72.60 -12.36
CA TYR A 441 66.41 71.65 -11.37
C TYR A 441 65.70 70.30 -11.57
N SER A 442 66.33 69.20 -11.17
CA SER A 442 65.75 67.88 -11.30
C SER A 442 64.95 67.56 -10.06
N LEU A 443 63.65 67.17 -10.31
CA LEU A 443 62.75 66.68 -9.30
C LEU A 443 62.45 65.24 -9.60
N THR A 444 62.62 64.36 -8.63
CA THR A 444 62.20 62.97 -8.74
C THR A 444 60.74 62.86 -8.28
N LEU A 445 59.86 62.50 -9.21
CA LEU A 445 58.51 62.18 -8.87
C LEU A 445 58.32 60.65 -8.73
N THR A 446 57.93 60.22 -7.60
CA THR A 446 57.54 58.83 -7.39
C THR A 446 56.08 58.69 -7.82
N LEU A 447 55.86 57.97 -8.87
CA LEU A 447 54.51 57.59 -9.33
C LEU A 447 54.19 56.23 -8.77
N THR A 448 53.14 56.15 -7.95
CA THR A 448 52.63 54.90 -7.39
C THR A 448 51.44 54.48 -8.26
N ASP A 449 51.59 53.40 -8.98
CA ASP A 449 50.52 52.78 -9.74
C ASP A 449 50.05 51.56 -8.98
N THR A 450 48.76 51.49 -8.69
CA THR A 450 48.16 50.40 -7.95
C THR A 450 47.18 49.64 -8.86
N ASP A 451 47.58 48.44 -9.23
CA ASP A 451 46.70 47.51 -9.97
C ASP A 451 46.05 46.55 -8.97
N THR A 452 44.73 46.57 -8.92
CA THR A 452 43.96 45.70 -8.06
C THR A 452 43.27 44.62 -8.92
N LYS A 453 43.67 43.37 -8.72
CA LYS A 453 43.05 42.22 -9.37
C LYS A 453 42.10 41.56 -8.38
N PRO A 454 40.85 41.26 -8.80
CA PRO A 454 39.93 40.55 -7.93
C PRO A 454 40.52 39.24 -7.42
N GLY A 455 40.34 38.99 -6.14
CA GLY A 455 40.72 37.74 -5.53
C GLY A 455 39.97 36.57 -6.15
N VAL A 456 40.64 35.46 -6.27
CA VAL A 456 40.04 34.21 -6.81
C VAL A 456 40.24 33.04 -5.88
N VAL A 457 39.27 32.17 -5.82
CA VAL A 457 39.32 30.92 -5.07
C VAL A 457 39.27 29.77 -6.07
N ASP A 458 40.23 28.86 -6.00
CA ASP A 458 40.15 27.59 -6.73
C ASP A 458 39.40 26.58 -5.84
N LEU A 459 38.20 26.17 -6.28
CA LEU A 459 37.35 25.21 -5.60
C LEU A 459 37.48 23.86 -6.30
N GLU A 460 37.94 22.85 -5.58
CA GLU A 460 38.04 21.48 -6.03
C GLU A 460 36.94 20.64 -5.41
N ILE A 461 36.23 19.85 -6.22
CA ILE A 461 35.13 18.99 -5.81
C ILE A 461 35.52 17.56 -6.11
N PHE A 462 35.52 16.72 -5.08
CA PHE A 462 35.89 15.31 -5.13
C PHE A 462 34.69 14.43 -4.86
N TYR A 463 34.61 13.33 -5.59
CA TYR A 463 33.59 12.29 -5.39
C TYR A 463 34.25 11.04 -4.84
N TYR A 464 33.56 10.41 -3.88
CA TYR A 464 34.00 9.17 -3.26
C TYR A 464 32.88 8.13 -3.36
N MET A 465 33.25 6.91 -3.74
CA MET A 465 32.34 5.77 -3.76
C MET A 465 32.85 4.70 -2.81
N ASN A 466 32.07 4.32 -1.82
CA ASN A 466 32.43 3.33 -0.81
C ASN A 466 33.80 3.61 -0.12
N GLY A 467 34.07 4.89 0.13
CA GLY A 467 35.30 5.36 0.76
C GLY A 467 36.51 5.56 -0.16
N SER A 468 36.42 5.14 -1.43
CA SER A 468 37.48 5.33 -2.43
C SER A 468 37.15 6.54 -3.30
N GLN A 469 38.14 7.42 -3.51
CA GLN A 469 37.98 8.52 -4.44
C GLN A 469 37.84 7.98 -5.85
N VAL A 470 36.82 8.49 -6.59
CA VAL A 470 36.62 8.15 -8.01
C VAL A 470 37.46 9.06 -8.89
N ASP A 471 37.84 8.55 -10.07
CA ASP A 471 38.66 9.31 -11.04
C ASP A 471 37.78 10.33 -11.80
N TYR A 472 37.12 11.21 -11.03
CA TYR A 472 36.31 12.31 -11.53
C TYR A 472 36.40 13.46 -10.53
N GLN A 473 36.94 14.58 -10.98
CA GLN A 473 37.17 15.77 -10.17
C GLN A 473 36.72 17.00 -10.96
N LEU A 474 36.03 17.91 -10.28
CA LEU A 474 35.67 19.20 -10.85
C LEU A 474 36.51 20.28 -10.16
N VAL A 475 37.15 21.13 -10.95
CA VAL A 475 37.90 22.27 -10.46
C VAL A 475 37.31 23.53 -11.06
N GLU A 476 36.86 24.44 -10.21
CA GLU A 476 36.27 25.71 -10.59
C GLU A 476 37.02 26.88 -9.99
N ARG A 477 37.30 27.87 -10.81
CA ARG A 477 37.94 29.13 -10.39
C ARG A 477 36.90 30.20 -10.19
N LEU A 478 36.65 30.60 -8.94
CA LEU A 478 35.59 31.50 -8.51
C LEU A 478 36.18 32.86 -8.11
N THR A 479 35.55 33.93 -8.56
CA THR A 479 35.79 35.28 -8.03
C THR A 479 34.99 35.45 -6.73
N ALA A 480 35.37 36.41 -5.89
CA ALA A 480 34.62 36.71 -4.68
C ALA A 480 33.13 37.01 -5.00
N GLY A 481 32.22 36.40 -4.24
CA GLY A 481 30.78 36.54 -4.40
C GLY A 481 29.99 35.22 -4.50
N PRO A 482 28.70 35.28 -4.77
CA PRO A 482 27.85 34.12 -4.87
C PRO A 482 27.95 33.44 -6.25
N HIS A 483 28.03 32.12 -6.25
CA HIS A 483 28.05 31.27 -7.44
C HIS A 483 27.10 30.07 -7.26
N ILE A 484 26.65 29.49 -8.36
CA ILE A 484 25.85 28.25 -8.39
C ILE A 484 26.57 27.30 -9.34
N LEU A 485 27.01 26.16 -8.81
CA LEU A 485 27.65 25.09 -9.57
C LEU A 485 26.67 23.93 -9.76
N SER A 486 26.69 23.34 -10.95
CA SER A 486 25.92 22.13 -11.26
C SER A 486 26.83 20.93 -11.20
N LEU A 487 26.49 19.98 -10.32
CA LEU A 487 27.25 18.76 -10.11
C LEU A 487 26.52 17.58 -10.73
N PHE A 488 27.28 16.67 -11.29
CA PHE A 488 26.78 15.50 -11.97
C PHE A 488 27.77 14.34 -11.78
N TYR A 489 27.24 13.13 -11.52
CA TYR A 489 28.01 11.91 -11.53
C TYR A 489 27.15 10.71 -11.97
N PRO A 490 27.54 9.98 -13.06
CA PRO A 490 26.86 8.77 -13.47
C PRO A 490 27.40 7.55 -12.73
N PHE A 491 26.50 6.75 -12.14
CA PHE A 491 26.82 5.44 -11.60
C PHE A 491 26.54 4.40 -12.69
N SER A 492 27.55 3.93 -13.40
CA SER A 492 27.39 3.05 -14.57
C SER A 492 27.16 1.58 -14.23
N GLU A 493 27.64 1.12 -13.08
CA GLU A 493 27.61 -0.29 -12.68
C GLU A 493 27.39 -0.42 -11.17
N LEU A 494 26.15 -0.37 -10.75
CA LEU A 494 25.76 -0.65 -9.37
C LEU A 494 25.33 -2.11 -9.25
N LYS A 495 25.95 -2.85 -8.35
CA LYS A 495 25.62 -4.24 -8.10
C LYS A 495 24.38 -4.35 -7.22
N GLY A 496 23.45 -5.22 -7.61
CA GLY A 496 22.25 -5.52 -6.84
C GLY A 496 22.58 -6.06 -5.44
N ASN A 497 21.70 -5.77 -4.49
CA ASN A 497 21.80 -6.17 -3.07
C ASN A 497 23.10 -5.72 -2.38
N THR A 498 23.72 -4.64 -2.86
CA THR A 498 24.90 -4.04 -2.24
C THR A 498 24.58 -2.64 -1.74
N SER A 499 25.07 -2.33 -0.53
CA SER A 499 25.02 -0.98 0.00
C SER A 499 26.14 -0.14 -0.60
N ASN A 500 25.76 1.00 -1.17
CA ASN A 500 26.68 1.93 -1.77
C ASN A 500 26.64 3.26 -1.02
N LYS A 501 27.81 3.77 -0.63
CA LYS A 501 27.96 5.09 0.00
C LYS A 501 28.65 6.03 -0.99
N PHE A 502 27.95 7.09 -1.37
CA PHE A 502 28.47 8.15 -2.22
C PHE A 502 28.70 9.43 -1.40
N GLU A 503 29.87 10.04 -1.53
CA GLU A 503 30.24 11.25 -0.80
C GLU A 503 30.76 12.32 -1.77
N VAL A 504 30.35 13.57 -1.50
CA VAL A 504 30.90 14.76 -2.15
C VAL A 504 31.74 15.51 -1.12
N ARG A 505 32.95 15.82 -1.47
CA ARG A 505 33.87 16.59 -0.63
C ARG A 505 34.41 17.77 -1.40
N ILE A 506 34.74 18.85 -0.69
CA ILE A 506 35.22 20.08 -1.29
C ILE A 506 36.54 20.54 -0.64
N LEU A 507 37.37 21.20 -1.43
CA LEU A 507 38.60 21.88 -1.01
C LEU A 507 38.62 23.26 -1.67
N ALA A 508 38.92 24.30 -0.89
CA ALA A 508 39.06 25.65 -1.42
C ALA A 508 40.49 26.16 -1.16
N SER A 509 41.14 26.65 -2.17
CA SER A 509 42.49 27.25 -2.08
C SER A 509 42.50 28.68 -2.65
N GLY A 510 43.33 29.53 -2.12
CA GLY A 510 43.38 30.96 -2.49
C GLY A 510 42.33 31.84 -1.81
N GLY A 511 41.53 31.27 -0.94
CA GLY A 511 40.45 31.92 -0.20
C GLY A 511 39.58 30.93 0.51
N SER A 512 38.34 31.31 0.83
CA SER A 512 37.36 30.43 1.44
C SER A 512 36.08 30.33 0.61
N VAL A 513 35.43 29.17 0.73
CA VAL A 513 34.11 28.93 0.12
C VAL A 513 33.14 28.50 1.20
N THR A 514 32.02 29.18 1.31
CA THR A 514 30.95 28.87 2.25
C THR A 514 29.75 28.33 1.54
N VAL A 515 29.24 27.16 2.01
CA VAL A 515 28.02 26.58 1.61
C VAL A 515 27.04 26.69 2.79
N ALA A 516 26.00 27.48 2.64
CA ALA A 516 25.02 27.68 3.70
C ALA A 516 24.22 26.40 3.97
N LYS A 517 23.70 26.23 5.18
CA LYS A 517 22.82 25.15 5.56
C LYS A 517 21.63 25.05 4.59
N ARG A 518 21.34 23.84 4.10
CA ARG A 518 20.26 23.55 3.13
C ARG A 518 20.43 24.22 1.75
N ALA A 519 21.57 24.82 1.48
CA ALA A 519 21.83 25.41 0.18
C ALA A 519 22.20 24.36 -0.89
N PHE A 520 22.97 23.34 -0.49
CA PHE A 520 23.28 22.21 -1.37
C PHE A 520 22.03 21.37 -1.59
N ARG A 521 21.59 21.24 -2.84
CA ARG A 521 20.43 20.44 -3.22
C ARG A 521 20.86 19.34 -4.18
N ALA A 522 20.73 18.11 -3.73
CA ALA A 522 21.18 16.94 -4.46
C ALA A 522 20.06 15.93 -4.63
N THR A 523 20.12 15.17 -5.72
CA THR A 523 19.20 14.07 -6.02
C THR A 523 19.99 12.91 -6.59
N VAL A 524 19.75 11.72 -6.07
CA VAL A 524 20.14 10.46 -6.71
C VAL A 524 18.91 9.87 -7.34
N THR A 525 19.01 9.50 -8.62
CA THR A 525 17.92 8.92 -9.40
C THR A 525 18.40 7.66 -10.09
N GLY A 526 17.57 6.63 -10.09
CA GLY A 526 17.85 5.36 -10.76
C GLY A 526 16.69 4.39 -10.62
N GLN A 527 16.82 3.25 -11.30
CA GLN A 527 15.82 2.17 -11.23
C GLN A 527 16.15 1.25 -10.06
N GLY A 528 15.13 0.77 -9.36
CA GLY A 528 15.30 -0.19 -8.26
C GLY A 528 16.13 0.31 -7.09
N LEU A 529 16.26 1.64 -6.90
CA LEU A 529 16.95 2.22 -5.77
C LEU A 529 16.10 2.10 -4.51
N SER A 530 16.72 1.65 -3.43
CA SER A 530 16.21 1.78 -2.07
C SER A 530 17.26 2.53 -1.25
N ALA A 531 16.91 3.70 -0.74
CA ALA A 531 17.81 4.43 0.15
C ALA A 531 17.42 4.16 1.59
N THR A 532 18.31 3.54 2.32
CA THR A 532 18.31 3.66 3.77
C THR A 532 19.11 4.91 4.11
N THR A 533 18.44 5.86 4.67
CA THR A 533 19.00 7.12 5.07
C THR A 533 19.84 6.96 6.33
N VAL A 534 21.08 6.53 6.17
CA VAL A 534 22.04 6.59 7.27
C VAL A 534 22.69 7.95 7.27
N TRP A 535 22.36 8.74 8.23
CA TRP A 535 22.86 10.05 8.51
C TRP A 535 24.22 9.98 9.18
N ASP A 536 25.20 10.66 8.62
CA ASP A 536 26.49 10.86 9.25
C ASP A 536 26.58 12.17 10.08
N GLY A 537 25.45 12.85 10.28
CA GLY A 537 25.36 14.11 11.02
C GLY A 537 25.59 15.36 10.17
N THR A 538 26.02 15.25 8.92
CA THR A 538 26.27 16.36 8.02
C THR A 538 25.13 16.64 7.05
N LEU A 539 24.24 15.68 6.87
CA LEU A 539 23.09 15.76 5.98
C LEU A 539 21.77 15.76 6.75
N THR A 540 20.91 16.74 6.51
CA THR A 540 19.49 16.57 6.78
C THR A 540 18.88 15.94 5.53
N ILE A 541 18.46 14.70 5.64
CA ILE A 541 17.46 14.22 4.74
C ILE A 541 16.24 15.03 5.12
N GLU A 542 15.83 15.94 4.25
CA GLU A 542 14.45 16.32 4.26
C GLU A 542 13.72 15.02 3.88
N GLU A 543 13.24 14.31 4.90
CA GLU A 543 12.11 13.46 4.70
C GLU A 543 11.09 14.39 4.07
N VAL A 544 10.94 14.27 2.75
CA VAL A 544 9.69 14.68 2.12
C VAL A 544 8.72 13.68 2.71
N VAL A 545 8.16 14.03 3.85
CA VAL A 545 7.00 13.34 4.38
C VAL A 545 6.03 13.35 3.22
N PRO A 546 5.83 12.22 2.52
CA PRO A 546 4.87 12.19 1.43
C PRO A 546 3.59 12.68 2.08
N ALA A 547 2.99 13.71 1.52
CA ALA A 547 1.82 14.37 2.06
C ALA A 547 0.94 13.30 2.71
N PHE A 548 0.80 13.37 4.03
CA PHE A 548 0.18 12.33 4.83
C PHE A 548 -1.27 12.21 4.37
N GLY A 549 -1.53 11.22 3.53
CA GLY A 549 -2.86 11.00 2.98
C GLY A 549 -3.61 10.01 3.83
N ILE A 550 -4.53 10.48 4.66
CA ILE A 550 -5.47 9.58 5.33
C ILE A 550 -6.46 9.09 4.28
N ARG A 551 -6.36 7.82 3.92
CA ARG A 551 -7.38 7.12 3.14
C ARG A 551 -8.21 6.28 4.11
N SER A 552 -9.19 6.88 4.75
CA SER A 552 -10.13 6.17 5.59
C SER A 552 -11.53 6.23 5.01
N ARG A 553 -12.24 5.12 5.04
CA ARG A 553 -13.68 5.05 4.80
C ARG A 553 -14.49 5.14 6.10
N MET A 554 -13.84 5.36 7.25
CA MET A 554 -14.53 5.47 8.52
C MET A 554 -15.10 6.87 8.72
N ALA A 555 -16.28 6.93 9.31
CA ALA A 555 -16.84 8.18 9.80
C ALA A 555 -15.96 8.69 10.95
N LEU A 556 -15.17 9.74 10.69
CA LEU A 556 -14.40 10.43 11.70
C LEU A 556 -15.34 11.24 12.61
N ALA A 557 -16.19 10.53 13.36
CA ALA A 557 -17.11 11.19 14.29
C ALA A 557 -16.39 11.83 15.49
N ALA A 558 -15.16 11.40 15.78
CA ALA A 558 -14.29 12.01 16.77
C ALA A 558 -12.84 11.68 16.42
N PHE A 559 -12.19 12.51 15.63
CA PHE A 559 -10.76 12.45 15.41
C PHE A 559 -10.08 13.54 16.24
N ALA A 560 -9.22 13.16 17.17
CA ALA A 560 -8.38 14.07 17.91
C ALA A 560 -6.93 13.86 17.48
N GLU A 561 -6.35 14.84 16.79
CA GLU A 561 -4.94 14.85 16.47
C GLU A 561 -4.18 15.71 17.47
N SER A 562 -3.16 15.11 18.08
CA SER A 562 -2.23 15.85 18.95
C SER A 562 -0.90 15.98 18.22
N VAL A 563 -0.61 17.19 17.76
CA VAL A 563 0.68 17.51 17.15
C VAL A 563 1.58 18.13 18.19
N THR A 564 2.60 17.39 18.61
CA THR A 564 3.62 17.88 19.53
C THR A 564 4.87 18.27 18.75
N THR A 565 5.20 19.58 18.75
CA THR A 565 6.44 20.03 18.13
C THR A 565 7.52 20.17 19.21
N SER A 566 8.65 19.50 19.03
CA SER A 566 9.79 19.52 19.95
C SER A 566 10.89 20.51 19.56
N THR A 567 10.62 21.46 18.66
CA THR A 567 11.64 22.40 18.19
C THR A 567 11.94 23.49 19.22
N GLN A 568 13.18 23.64 19.58
CA GLN A 568 13.66 24.72 20.47
C GLN A 568 13.67 26.11 19.82
N LYS A 569 13.21 26.27 18.60
CA LYS A 569 13.09 27.55 17.90
C LYS A 569 11.67 28.06 17.94
N PRO A 570 11.48 29.39 18.02
CA PRO A 570 10.16 29.97 17.86
C PRO A 570 9.53 29.47 16.56
N ILE A 571 8.37 28.85 16.68
CA ILE A 571 7.57 28.55 15.50
C ILE A 571 7.17 29.91 14.93
N PRO A 572 7.50 30.21 13.68
CA PRO A 572 7.00 31.41 13.04
C PRO A 572 5.48 31.43 13.21
N THR A 573 4.94 32.59 13.50
CA THR A 573 3.51 32.84 13.79
C THR A 573 2.57 32.46 12.65
N GLY A 574 2.83 31.37 11.94
CA GLY A 574 1.99 30.86 10.88
C GLY A 574 1.74 29.39 11.08
N ILE A 575 0.55 29.05 11.51
CA ILE A 575 0.03 27.68 11.55
C ILE A 575 0.04 27.03 10.15
N THR A 576 0.19 27.80 9.10
CA THR A 576 0.36 27.35 7.70
C THR A 576 1.50 26.36 7.50
N GLU A 577 2.59 26.41 8.27
CA GLU A 577 3.70 25.45 8.15
C GLU A 577 3.38 24.08 8.76
N VAL A 578 2.51 24.04 9.77
CA VAL A 578 2.09 22.78 10.42
C VAL A 578 1.03 22.05 9.59
N VAL A 579 0.31 22.80 8.74
CA VAL A 579 -0.82 22.27 7.92
C VAL A 579 -0.43 22.04 6.47
N SER A 580 0.68 22.58 5.98
CA SER A 580 1.09 22.54 4.57
C SER A 580 1.44 21.14 4.02
N GLY A 581 1.45 20.10 4.85
CA GLY A 581 1.59 18.72 4.43
C GLY A 581 0.34 17.85 4.63
N PHE A 582 -0.74 18.42 5.18
CA PHE A 582 -1.91 17.63 5.56
C PHE A 582 -2.99 17.70 4.47
N SER A 583 -3.23 16.62 3.77
CA SER A 583 -4.34 16.51 2.83
C SER A 583 -5.33 15.46 3.30
N ILE A 584 -6.54 15.89 3.65
CA ILE A 584 -7.64 14.98 3.94
C ILE A 584 -8.37 14.68 2.64
N ARG A 585 -8.25 13.44 2.16
CA ARG A 585 -9.05 12.93 1.06
C ARG A 585 -10.15 12.03 1.60
N SER A 586 -11.21 12.62 2.06
CA SER A 586 -12.38 11.90 2.54
C SER A 586 -13.65 12.47 1.90
N ARG A 587 -14.59 11.61 1.57
CA ARG A 587 -15.95 11.97 1.16
C ARG A 587 -16.89 12.21 2.33
N MET A 588 -16.37 12.29 3.55
CA MET A 588 -17.20 12.38 4.75
C MET A 588 -17.19 13.76 5.39
N GLY A 589 -18.33 14.14 5.92
CA GLY A 589 -18.44 15.36 6.72
C GLY A 589 -17.59 15.24 8.00
N LEU A 590 -16.68 16.16 8.18
CA LEU A 590 -15.85 16.29 9.38
C LEU A 590 -16.67 17.01 10.48
N ALA A 591 -17.66 16.33 11.03
CA ALA A 591 -18.34 16.83 12.23
C ALA A 591 -17.56 16.32 13.45
N GLY A 592 -16.87 17.23 14.13
CA GLY A 592 -16.17 16.90 15.38
C GLY A 592 -14.66 16.73 15.28
N PHE A 593 -14.01 17.34 14.27
CA PHE A 593 -12.56 17.42 14.22
C PHE A 593 -12.05 18.37 15.29
N THR A 594 -11.25 17.86 16.21
CA THR A 594 -10.56 18.66 17.21
C THR A 594 -9.06 18.50 17.00
N GLU A 595 -8.41 19.54 16.57
CA GLU A 595 -6.96 19.58 16.45
C GLU A 595 -6.36 20.21 17.69
N GLU A 596 -5.48 19.51 18.35
CA GLU A 596 -4.75 19.98 19.49
C GLU A 596 -3.27 20.14 19.10
N ILE A 597 -2.80 21.37 19.01
CA ILE A 597 -1.40 21.68 18.69
C ILE A 597 -0.68 21.96 20.01
N GLY A 598 0.17 21.04 20.41
CA GLY A 598 1.09 21.23 21.53
C GLY A 598 2.32 22.00 21.09
N VAL A 599 2.55 23.17 21.65
CA VAL A 599 3.77 23.97 21.43
C VAL A 599 4.64 23.88 22.69
N ASN A 600 5.97 23.88 22.51
CA ASN A 600 6.91 23.81 23.60
C ASN A 600 6.60 24.86 24.69
N PRO A 601 6.57 24.52 26.00
CA PRO A 601 6.12 25.36 27.12
C PRO A 601 6.94 26.64 27.36
N VAL A 602 7.95 26.93 26.56
CA VAL A 602 8.74 28.19 26.63
C VAL A 602 7.98 29.40 26.05
N TRP A 603 6.78 29.21 25.51
CA TRP A 603 6.04 30.27 24.85
C TRP A 603 5.09 30.97 25.84
N GLU A 604 5.24 32.27 25.92
CA GLU A 604 4.26 33.14 26.60
C GLU A 604 2.91 33.10 25.86
N LYS A 605 1.82 33.30 26.58
CA LYS A 605 0.46 33.31 26.02
C LYS A 605 0.36 34.18 24.79
N GLN A 606 0.04 33.59 23.66
CA GLN A 606 -0.25 34.30 22.43
C GLN A 606 -1.71 34.09 22.03
N SER A 607 -2.45 35.16 21.81
CA SER A 607 -3.75 35.13 21.18
C SER A 607 -3.56 35.09 19.67
N ILE A 608 -4.00 34.05 19.04
CA ILE A 608 -3.97 33.92 17.58
C ILE A 608 -5.41 34.02 17.08
N THR A 609 -5.72 35.07 16.34
CA THR A 609 -6.95 35.15 15.56
C THR A 609 -6.69 34.57 14.19
N ALA A 610 -7.17 33.38 13.96
CA ALA A 610 -6.94 32.68 12.71
C ALA A 610 -8.26 32.17 12.13
N ALA A 611 -8.42 32.32 10.83
CA ALA A 611 -9.42 31.57 10.11
C ALA A 611 -8.93 30.12 10.04
N ARG A 612 -9.56 29.21 10.78
CA ARG A 612 -9.16 27.85 10.84
C ARG A 612 -10.30 26.89 10.59
N LEU A 613 -9.99 25.84 9.88
CA LEU A 613 -10.88 24.72 9.65
C LEU A 613 -11.01 23.90 10.93
N SER A 614 -12.03 24.17 11.73
CA SER A 614 -12.37 23.37 12.89
C SER A 614 -13.48 22.37 12.62
N ALA A 615 -14.35 22.67 11.67
CA ALA A 615 -15.30 21.75 11.08
C ALA A 615 -15.65 22.29 9.69
N TRP A 616 -15.63 21.47 8.66
CA TRP A 616 -16.01 21.89 7.34
C TRP A 616 -16.74 20.78 6.63
N THR A 617 -17.81 21.17 5.98
CA THR A 617 -18.55 20.29 5.12
C THR A 617 -18.09 20.58 3.70
N TYR A 618 -17.48 19.62 3.08
CA TYR A 618 -17.10 19.71 1.68
C TYR A 618 -18.37 19.55 0.87
N ALA A 619 -18.88 20.65 0.33
CA ALA A 619 -20.13 20.61 -0.43
C ALA A 619 -19.90 20.13 -1.85
N ASP A 620 -19.08 20.85 -2.62
CA ASP A 620 -18.79 20.48 -4.02
C ASP A 620 -17.43 21.02 -4.46
N ARG A 621 -16.70 20.18 -5.17
CA ARG A 621 -15.49 20.56 -5.85
C ARG A 621 -15.74 20.46 -7.34
N TYR A 622 -15.79 21.57 -8.02
CA TYR A 622 -16.06 21.60 -9.45
C TYR A 622 -15.04 22.45 -10.21
N VAL A 623 -14.86 22.08 -11.44
CA VAL A 623 -13.98 22.79 -12.35
C VAL A 623 -14.83 23.76 -13.15
N GLU A 624 -14.54 25.05 -13.05
CA GLU A 624 -15.17 26.08 -13.83
C GLU A 624 -14.25 26.51 -14.97
N HIS A 625 -14.78 26.46 -16.19
CA HIS A 625 -14.09 26.94 -17.37
C HIS A 625 -14.47 28.43 -17.60
N GLY A 626 -13.56 29.32 -17.25
CA GLY A 626 -13.71 30.75 -17.49
C GLY A 626 -12.94 31.24 -18.72
N GLU A 627 -13.16 32.46 -19.12
CA GLU A 627 -12.45 33.11 -20.25
C GLU A 627 -10.93 33.16 -20.06
N ASN A 628 -10.43 33.03 -18.85
CA ASN A 628 -9.00 33.06 -18.48
C ASN A 628 -8.41 31.68 -18.09
N GLY A 629 -9.09 30.58 -18.42
CA GLY A 629 -8.62 29.24 -18.18
C GLY A 629 -9.51 28.42 -17.24
N VAL A 630 -8.98 27.29 -16.79
CA VAL A 630 -9.67 26.32 -15.91
C VAL A 630 -9.39 26.67 -14.46
N GLN A 631 -10.42 26.96 -13.69
CA GLN A 631 -10.33 27.22 -12.25
C GLN A 631 -11.01 26.09 -11.46
N LEU A 632 -10.32 25.61 -10.44
CA LEU A 632 -10.89 24.66 -9.48
C LEU A 632 -11.59 25.42 -8.37
N LYS A 633 -12.92 25.43 -8.39
CA LYS A 633 -13.72 26.02 -7.31
C LYS A 633 -14.08 24.97 -6.28
N THR A 634 -13.90 25.33 -5.02
CA THR A 634 -14.27 24.51 -3.87
C THR A 634 -15.22 25.34 -3.01
N SER A 635 -16.44 24.86 -2.88
CA SER A 635 -17.41 25.45 -1.92
C SER A 635 -17.32 24.67 -0.61
N TRP A 636 -17.07 25.36 0.48
CA TRP A 636 -16.94 24.75 1.79
C TRP A 636 -17.28 25.73 2.91
N THR A 637 -17.74 25.18 4.02
CA THR A 637 -18.05 25.94 5.22
C THR A 637 -16.90 25.81 6.20
N TYR A 638 -16.39 26.92 6.69
CA TYR A 638 -15.33 26.93 7.70
C TYR A 638 -15.76 27.70 8.94
N GLN A 639 -15.10 27.43 10.04
CA GLN A 639 -15.24 28.21 11.24
C GLN A 639 -13.99 29.06 11.42
N SER A 640 -14.17 30.37 11.49
CA SER A 640 -13.13 31.27 12.01
C SER A 640 -13.15 31.20 13.53
N ALA A 641 -11.99 31.07 14.14
CA ALA A 641 -11.91 30.90 15.57
C ALA A 641 -10.84 31.81 16.14
N GLU A 642 -11.16 32.40 17.26
CA GLU A 642 -10.17 33.02 18.13
C GLU A 642 -9.52 31.90 18.96
N GLN A 643 -8.20 31.75 18.82
CA GLN A 643 -7.44 30.68 19.45
C GLN A 643 -6.46 31.26 20.44
N THR A 644 -6.36 30.64 21.60
CA THR A 644 -5.42 31.03 22.64
C THR A 644 -4.42 29.91 22.83
N ILE A 645 -3.13 30.25 22.80
CA ILE A 645 -2.07 29.33 23.17
C ILE A 645 -1.74 29.55 24.63
N ASP A 646 -1.98 28.55 25.46
CA ASP A 646 -1.69 28.53 26.87
C ASP A 646 -0.89 27.27 27.21
N GLU A 647 0.25 27.46 27.86
CA GLU A 647 1.17 26.36 28.21
C GLU A 647 1.54 25.44 27.03
N GLY A 648 1.65 25.99 25.82
CA GLY A 648 1.94 25.24 24.64
C GLY A 648 0.75 24.53 23.99
N ARG A 649 -0.44 24.73 24.49
CA ARG A 649 -1.69 24.15 23.98
C ARG A 649 -2.56 25.22 23.36
N MET A 650 -3.05 24.95 22.16
CA MET A 650 -3.95 25.85 21.45
C MET A 650 -5.40 25.36 21.58
N THR A 651 -6.28 26.22 22.05
CA THR A 651 -7.70 25.94 22.19
C THR A 651 -8.54 26.93 21.41
N VAL A 652 -9.62 26.46 20.80
CA VAL A 652 -10.58 27.29 20.08
C VAL A 652 -11.49 27.96 21.12
N VAL A 653 -11.44 29.30 21.20
CA VAL A 653 -12.21 30.08 22.14
C VAL A 653 -13.55 30.51 21.54
N LYS A 654 -13.58 30.85 20.26
CA LYS A 654 -14.78 31.29 19.55
C LYS A 654 -14.72 30.84 18.09
N ALA A 655 -15.79 30.24 17.62
CA ALA A 655 -15.93 29.82 16.23
C ALA A 655 -17.03 30.64 15.54
N VAL A 656 -16.72 31.13 14.33
CA VAL A 656 -17.68 31.77 13.43
C VAL A 656 -17.74 30.97 12.17
N THR A 657 -18.93 30.53 11.77
CA THR A 657 -19.15 29.80 10.54
C THR A 657 -19.33 30.76 9.37
N ALA A 658 -18.63 30.53 8.28
CA ALA A 658 -18.79 31.27 7.05
C ALA A 658 -18.69 30.34 5.83
N ASP A 659 -19.41 30.67 4.78
CA ASP A 659 -19.38 29.97 3.50
C ASP A 659 -18.36 30.64 2.58
N LEU A 660 -17.44 29.85 2.05
CA LEU A 660 -16.43 30.30 1.08
C LEU A 660 -16.69 29.68 -0.28
N ALA A 661 -16.75 30.54 -1.30
CA ALA A 661 -16.97 30.10 -2.68
C ALA A 661 -15.67 29.63 -3.38
N SER A 662 -14.51 30.19 -3.01
CA SER A 662 -13.20 29.75 -3.51
C SER A 662 -12.12 30.10 -2.48
N VAL A 663 -11.15 29.22 -2.33
CA VAL A 663 -9.97 29.47 -1.50
C VAL A 663 -8.74 29.14 -2.32
N GLU A 664 -8.02 30.18 -2.71
CA GLU A 664 -6.69 30.04 -3.30
C GLU A 664 -5.62 30.04 -2.20
N GLU A 665 -5.87 30.73 -1.10
CA GLU A 665 -4.92 30.82 0.01
C GLU A 665 -5.65 31.20 1.31
N VAL A 666 -5.46 30.45 2.36
CA VAL A 666 -5.91 30.83 3.71
C VAL A 666 -4.72 31.50 4.41
N THR A 667 -4.71 32.81 4.40
CA THR A 667 -3.70 33.57 5.13
C THR A 667 -4.14 33.67 6.60
N VAL A 668 -3.37 33.08 7.47
CA VAL A 668 -3.50 33.31 8.91
C VAL A 668 -2.72 34.55 9.24
N SER A 669 -3.43 35.66 9.44
CA SER A 669 -2.81 36.88 9.97
C SER A 669 -2.60 36.71 11.47
N GLY A 670 -1.35 36.69 11.91
CA GLY A 670 -0.97 36.70 13.32
C GLY A 670 -1.33 38.01 14.03
#